data_a1f17441c85faaa7ce491d98f1398687
#
_entry.id   a1f17441c85faaa7ce491d98f1398687
#
_cell.length_a   1.000
_cell.length_b   1.000
_cell.length_c   1.000
_cell.angle_alpha   90.00
_cell.angle_beta   90.00
_cell.angle_gamma   90.00
#
_symmetry.space_group_name_H-M   'P 1'
#
loop_
_entity.id
_entity.type
_entity.pdbx_description
1 polymer ?
#
loop_
_entity_poly.entity_id
_entity_poly.type
_entity_poly.pdbx_seq_one_letter_code
_entity_poly.pdbx_strand_id
1 'polypeptide(L)'
;MKFRQAILGRSALAAILVASVAFSSAARAESVVVQGNSRVDSETIRSYFVGNDANDAVKKLYETGYFADVKISRSGGTLVVRVVENSQSINRVVFVGNSKVKAEDLEKETRLHSGGAYSEAAAQADVQRIADVYRRAGRNAAKVSFRLVPVPNGTVDVVYDINEGDKTGVKEIRFVGNQAYSTSKLVGMMETTEMNYLSWLKSSDVYDPDRIAKDAEAIRRYYLKNGYADFHVVGVDATFDPAAGGYIITISVEEGLPYTVSSASVESHLRDVDSASLEKNLRVHAGDTYNGDLVDKTVEAMTREVGRRGYAFTSVRPRGDRDPVNHTVALAFVAEDGPRVYVERINVHGNTATRDYVIRREFDIGEGDAYNKTLVDKAEKRLNSLGFFKKVKITNEQGTASDRVVIDVDVEEQSTGSFSVSGGYSTTEGFLAEVSVSQSNFLGRGEYIRTAVSVGQYAKGIELNYTEPFFLDQRLAAGFDAYSKVTEASTWQYYNNWVTGGTLRLGIPITDEITFAPRYTGYVSRLSIPSGYNDCGASATFPSPNYTATDSSGNLYSCLSNGEASLALKQAQGNWVTSMVGYTLSYSDIDNPRDPHLGISANIKQDFAGVGGDSKFIRTTGDVRYYHELYFDNVVGIARVQGGNITAWGNEPLRIVDNFNLGNSLVRGFAPGGIGPRDVTNSAYFSDAGNALGGTNYYGGSLEVQTPIWGIPKDLGLKLAVFADAGNLSGYKGTTNLATYAGFPAGTSCAASASKIGQVGTAGSLVTQPVTQAGCVDKQGDNGLIRSSVGVGLIWASPMGPIRFNYAFATSKSSADVLQQFSFSGGTSF
;
A
#
# COMPACT_ATOMS: atom_id res chain seq x y z
N MET A 1 26.13 -17.85 -42.87
CA MET A 1 26.69 -19.21 -43.12
C MET A 1 25.79 -20.14 -42.29
N LYS A 2 24.81 -20.82 -42.84
CA LYS A 2 24.77 -22.11 -43.51
C LYS A 2 25.41 -23.18 -42.61
N PHE A 3 24.75 -24.22 -42.14
CA PHE A 3 23.98 -25.29 -42.75
C PHE A 3 23.36 -26.12 -41.60
N ARG A 4 22.07 -26.50 -41.61
CA ARG A 4 21.36 -27.65 -42.22
C ARG A 4 21.56 -28.97 -41.48
N GLN A 5 20.45 -29.49 -40.95
CA GLN A 5 19.72 -30.73 -41.35
C GLN A 5 20.57 -32.01 -41.18
N ALA A 6 20.10 -33.15 -40.78
CA ALA A 6 18.82 -33.85 -40.89
C ALA A 6 18.95 -35.27 -40.30
N ILE A 7 17.82 -35.92 -40.04
CA ILE A 7 17.37 -37.22 -40.50
C ILE A 7 17.54 -38.45 -39.57
N LEU A 8 16.43 -38.95 -39.12
CA LEU A 8 15.85 -40.31 -39.20
C LEU A 8 16.74 -41.56 -38.98
N GLY A 9 16.25 -42.44 -38.17
CA GLY A 9 16.67 -43.86 -38.16
C GLY A 9 15.82 -44.74 -37.25
N ARG A 10 14.87 -45.41 -37.82
CA ARG A 10 14.01 -46.49 -37.36
C ARG A 10 14.81 -47.73 -36.97
N SER A 11 14.23 -48.56 -36.09
CA SER A 11 13.98 -50.03 -36.13
C SER A 11 14.28 -50.63 -34.77
N ALA A 12 13.36 -51.20 -34.06
CA ALA A 12 12.60 -52.43 -34.15
C ALA A 12 13.29 -53.66 -33.50
N LEU A 13 12.46 -54.29 -32.63
CA LEU A 13 12.40 -55.70 -32.23
C LEU A 13 13.55 -56.32 -31.40
N ALA A 14 13.22 -56.80 -30.20
CA ALA A 14 13.02 -58.23 -29.97
C ALA A 14 12.55 -58.52 -28.52
N ALA A 15 11.56 -59.37 -28.42
CA ALA A 15 10.95 -59.91 -27.23
C ALA A 15 11.85 -60.98 -26.59
N ILE A 16 11.81 -61.15 -25.26
CA ILE A 16 11.95 -62.45 -24.60
C ILE A 16 11.00 -62.50 -23.38
N LEU A 17 10.12 -63.51 -23.41
CA LEU A 17 9.23 -64.04 -22.37
C LEU A 17 10.02 -64.59 -21.19
N VAL A 18 9.59 -64.24 -19.95
CA VAL A 18 9.64 -65.26 -18.85
C VAL A 18 8.35 -65.06 -18.03
N ALA A 19 7.56 -66.12 -18.05
CA ALA A 19 6.37 -66.24 -17.22
C ALA A 19 6.71 -66.52 -15.77
N SER A 20 6.06 -65.77 -14.86
CA SER A 20 5.85 -66.15 -13.47
C SER A 20 4.39 -65.93 -13.11
N VAL A 21 3.69 -67.04 -12.95
CA VAL A 21 2.32 -67.17 -12.52
C VAL A 21 2.20 -66.70 -11.07
N ALA A 22 1.51 -65.61 -10.83
CA ALA A 22 0.96 -65.27 -9.53
C ALA A 22 -0.55 -65.11 -9.67
N PHE A 23 -1.30 -66.03 -9.06
CA PHE A 23 -2.73 -65.97 -8.91
C PHE A 23 -3.10 -64.68 -8.13
N SER A 24 -3.58 -63.66 -8.81
CA SER A 24 -4.36 -62.62 -8.20
C SER A 24 -5.80 -62.75 -8.70
N SER A 25 -6.69 -62.87 -7.77
CA SER A 25 -8.15 -62.89 -7.97
C SER A 25 -8.60 -61.71 -8.83
N ALA A 26 -8.89 -61.92 -10.07
CA ALA A 26 -9.49 -60.94 -10.94
C ALA A 26 -10.87 -60.57 -10.38
N ALA A 27 -10.99 -59.40 -9.75
CA ALA A 27 -12.27 -58.75 -9.64
C ALA A 27 -12.78 -58.56 -11.07
N ARG A 28 -13.86 -59.28 -11.43
CA ARG A 28 -14.55 -59.09 -12.71
C ARG A 28 -14.98 -57.63 -12.76
N ALA A 29 -14.35 -56.84 -13.60
CA ALA A 29 -14.87 -55.53 -13.95
C ALA A 29 -16.27 -55.71 -14.51
N GLU A 30 -17.27 -55.20 -13.80
CA GLU A 30 -18.65 -55.21 -14.22
C GLU A 30 -18.71 -54.45 -15.55
N SER A 31 -19.18 -55.12 -16.62
CA SER A 31 -19.27 -54.48 -17.93
C SER A 31 -20.39 -53.43 -17.90
N VAL A 32 -20.08 -52.19 -18.25
CA VAL A 32 -21.05 -51.10 -18.30
C VAL A 32 -21.55 -50.92 -19.72
N VAL A 33 -22.85 -51.12 -19.93
CA VAL A 33 -23.55 -50.89 -21.20
C VAL A 33 -24.37 -49.59 -21.06
N VAL A 34 -24.10 -48.61 -21.95
CA VAL A 34 -24.83 -47.37 -22.00
C VAL A 34 -25.91 -47.42 -23.07
N GLN A 35 -27.12 -46.96 -22.75
CA GLN A 35 -28.26 -46.89 -23.67
C GLN A 35 -28.92 -45.50 -23.57
N GLY A 36 -29.37 -44.98 -24.70
CA GLY A 36 -30.13 -43.73 -24.78
C GLY A 36 -29.26 -42.47 -24.99
N ASN A 37 -27.95 -42.66 -25.10
CA ASN A 37 -27.06 -41.60 -25.46
C ASN A 37 -27.07 -41.34 -26.99
N SER A 38 -27.10 -40.07 -27.39
CA SER A 38 -27.08 -39.64 -28.78
C SER A 38 -26.01 -38.60 -29.10
N ARG A 39 -25.65 -37.75 -28.12
CA ARG A 39 -24.70 -36.65 -28.23
C ARG A 39 -23.45 -36.89 -27.40
N VAL A 40 -23.61 -37.47 -26.23
CA VAL A 40 -22.50 -37.79 -25.33
C VAL A 40 -21.98 -39.18 -25.64
N ASP A 41 -20.69 -39.30 -25.89
CA ASP A 41 -20.07 -40.58 -26.23
C ASP A 41 -20.18 -41.60 -25.06
N SER A 42 -20.47 -42.86 -25.43
CA SER A 42 -20.65 -43.97 -24.47
C SER A 42 -19.40 -44.17 -23.60
N GLU A 43 -18.19 -43.92 -24.12
CA GLU A 43 -16.95 -44.05 -23.39
C GLU A 43 -16.85 -42.97 -22.28
N THR A 44 -17.27 -41.74 -22.59
CA THR A 44 -17.35 -40.64 -21.62
C THR A 44 -18.26 -41.03 -20.46
N ILE A 45 -19.46 -41.59 -20.74
CA ILE A 45 -20.36 -42.00 -19.69
C ILE A 45 -19.78 -43.15 -18.86
N ARG A 46 -19.14 -44.14 -19.54
CA ARG A 46 -18.52 -45.30 -18.86
C ARG A 46 -17.38 -44.89 -17.94
N SER A 47 -16.65 -43.80 -18.26
CA SER A 47 -15.49 -43.33 -17.46
C SER A 47 -15.92 -42.92 -16.05
N TYR A 48 -17.16 -42.45 -15.85
CA TYR A 48 -17.69 -42.09 -14.53
C TYR A 48 -17.96 -43.31 -13.63
N PHE A 49 -18.11 -44.51 -14.23
CA PHE A 49 -18.34 -45.74 -13.48
C PHE A 49 -17.07 -46.54 -13.19
N VAL A 50 -15.91 -46.14 -13.76
CA VAL A 50 -14.63 -46.78 -13.51
C VAL A 50 -14.10 -46.35 -12.15
N GLY A 51 -14.08 -47.29 -11.19
CA GLY A 51 -13.53 -47.07 -9.85
C GLY A 51 -14.43 -46.27 -8.90
N ASN A 52 -15.67 -45.94 -9.32
CA ASN A 52 -16.62 -45.22 -8.47
C ASN A 52 -17.81 -46.13 -8.10
N ASP A 53 -18.45 -45.87 -6.96
CA ASP A 53 -19.76 -46.49 -6.67
C ASP A 53 -20.80 -46.03 -7.72
N ALA A 54 -21.71 -46.96 -8.09
CA ALA A 54 -22.70 -46.67 -9.13
C ALA A 54 -23.61 -45.48 -8.80
N ASN A 55 -23.93 -45.26 -7.52
CA ASN A 55 -24.73 -44.13 -7.11
C ASN A 55 -23.96 -42.79 -7.19
N ASP A 56 -22.68 -42.80 -6.84
CA ASP A 56 -21.80 -41.62 -6.97
C ASP A 56 -21.56 -41.26 -8.43
N ALA A 57 -21.41 -42.29 -9.30
CA ALA A 57 -21.30 -42.06 -10.73
C ALA A 57 -22.56 -41.43 -11.31
N VAL A 58 -23.74 -41.88 -10.91
CA VAL A 58 -25.03 -41.29 -11.31
C VAL A 58 -25.14 -39.86 -10.85
N LYS A 59 -24.76 -39.56 -9.59
CA LYS A 59 -24.75 -38.19 -9.06
C LYS A 59 -23.84 -37.26 -9.85
N LYS A 60 -22.62 -37.71 -10.14
CA LYS A 60 -21.68 -36.96 -10.98
C LYS A 60 -22.21 -36.76 -12.40
N LEU A 61 -22.89 -37.75 -13.01
CA LEU A 61 -23.54 -37.58 -14.32
C LEU A 61 -24.66 -36.52 -14.28
N TYR A 62 -25.48 -36.49 -13.23
CA TYR A 62 -26.48 -35.43 -13.05
C TYR A 62 -25.82 -34.05 -12.86
N GLU A 63 -24.72 -34.01 -12.14
CA GLU A 63 -23.95 -32.78 -11.92
C GLU A 63 -23.37 -32.17 -13.22
N THR A 64 -23.13 -32.99 -14.24
CA THR A 64 -22.72 -32.51 -15.59
C THR A 64 -23.80 -31.71 -16.29
N GLY A 65 -25.08 -31.88 -15.91
CA GLY A 65 -26.23 -31.26 -16.57
C GLY A 65 -26.57 -31.78 -17.95
N TYR A 66 -25.82 -32.75 -18.50
CA TYR A 66 -26.07 -33.29 -19.84
C TYR A 66 -27.26 -34.24 -19.89
N PHE A 67 -27.71 -34.76 -18.75
CA PHE A 67 -28.73 -35.82 -18.68
C PHE A 67 -29.96 -35.35 -17.90
N ALA A 68 -31.15 -35.55 -18.51
CA ALA A 68 -32.42 -35.29 -17.86
C ALA A 68 -32.83 -36.46 -16.92
N ASP A 69 -32.43 -37.69 -17.27
CA ASP A 69 -32.64 -38.85 -16.43
C ASP A 69 -31.51 -39.86 -16.62
N VAL A 70 -31.08 -40.46 -15.51
CA VAL A 70 -30.05 -41.52 -15.49
C VAL A 70 -30.54 -42.65 -14.63
N LYS A 71 -30.89 -43.81 -15.26
CA LYS A 71 -31.32 -45.00 -14.55
C LYS A 71 -30.30 -46.11 -14.71
N ILE A 72 -29.98 -46.73 -13.60
CA ILE A 72 -29.10 -47.91 -13.58
C ILE A 72 -29.88 -49.15 -13.27
N SER A 73 -29.60 -50.22 -14.01
CA SER A 73 -30.14 -51.55 -13.75
C SER A 73 -29.06 -52.60 -13.93
N ARG A 74 -29.15 -53.70 -13.20
CA ARG A 74 -28.21 -54.81 -13.29
C ARG A 74 -28.89 -55.99 -13.95
N SER A 75 -28.30 -56.52 -14.99
CA SER A 75 -28.81 -57.70 -15.68
C SER A 75 -27.65 -58.63 -16.04
N GLY A 76 -27.65 -59.84 -15.47
CA GLY A 76 -26.69 -60.88 -15.85
C GLY A 76 -25.20 -60.53 -15.60
N GLY A 77 -24.85 -59.68 -14.59
CA GLY A 77 -23.46 -59.26 -14.32
C GLY A 77 -23.00 -58.05 -15.15
N THR A 78 -23.93 -57.40 -15.85
CA THR A 78 -23.69 -56.17 -16.63
C THR A 78 -24.48 -55.02 -16.01
N LEU A 79 -23.85 -53.87 -15.79
CA LEU A 79 -24.48 -52.63 -15.38
C LEU A 79 -25.04 -51.95 -16.63
N VAL A 80 -26.34 -51.86 -16.75
CA VAL A 80 -27.01 -51.12 -17.84
C VAL A 80 -27.35 -49.72 -17.32
N VAL A 81 -26.70 -48.72 -17.93
CA VAL A 81 -26.95 -47.30 -17.66
C VAL A 81 -27.81 -46.75 -18.79
N ARG A 82 -29.05 -46.45 -18.47
CA ARG A 82 -29.96 -45.78 -19.41
C ARG A 82 -29.98 -44.31 -19.11
N VAL A 83 -29.58 -43.52 -20.11
CA VAL A 83 -29.54 -42.06 -20.01
C VAL A 83 -30.61 -41.44 -20.90
N VAL A 84 -31.19 -40.35 -20.47
CA VAL A 84 -32.00 -39.43 -21.29
C VAL A 84 -31.23 -38.11 -21.33
N GLU A 85 -30.71 -37.77 -22.51
CA GLU A 85 -29.96 -36.54 -22.68
C GLU A 85 -30.91 -35.34 -22.67
N ASN A 86 -30.44 -34.23 -22.06
CA ASN A 86 -31.09 -32.95 -22.14
C ASN A 86 -31.15 -32.46 -23.60
N SER A 87 -32.34 -32.16 -24.08
CA SER A 87 -32.59 -31.85 -25.49
C SER A 87 -32.11 -30.49 -25.94
N GLN A 88 -31.74 -29.58 -24.99
CA GLN A 88 -31.39 -28.21 -25.30
C GLN A 88 -30.02 -27.84 -24.70
N SER A 89 -29.12 -27.34 -25.54
CA SER A 89 -27.85 -26.71 -25.12
C SER A 89 -28.00 -25.20 -25.06
N ILE A 90 -27.27 -24.59 -24.14
CA ILE A 90 -27.29 -23.13 -23.95
C ILE A 90 -26.37 -22.47 -24.98
N ASN A 91 -26.93 -21.56 -25.79
CA ASN A 91 -26.14 -20.71 -26.67
C ASN A 91 -25.41 -19.64 -25.88
N ARG A 92 -26.14 -18.89 -25.08
CA ARG A 92 -25.57 -17.86 -24.18
C ARG A 92 -26.48 -17.60 -22.98
N VAL A 93 -25.89 -17.07 -21.93
CA VAL A 93 -26.60 -16.53 -20.76
C VAL A 93 -26.62 -15.00 -20.88
N VAL A 94 -27.76 -14.38 -20.70
CA VAL A 94 -27.95 -12.94 -20.84
C VAL A 94 -28.68 -12.41 -19.60
N PHE A 95 -28.15 -11.31 -19.08
CA PHE A 95 -28.78 -10.59 -17.98
C PHE A 95 -29.39 -9.30 -18.50
N VAL A 96 -30.63 -9.03 -18.14
CA VAL A 96 -31.39 -7.86 -18.58
C VAL A 96 -31.91 -7.12 -17.35
N GLY A 97 -31.70 -5.81 -17.30
CA GLY A 97 -32.13 -5.00 -16.19
C GLY A 97 -31.09 -4.81 -15.06
N ASN A 98 -29.92 -5.41 -15.19
CA ASN A 98 -28.80 -5.31 -14.24
C ASN A 98 -27.97 -4.02 -14.42
N SER A 99 -28.49 -2.88 -13.99
CA SER A 99 -27.82 -1.58 -14.12
C SER A 99 -26.80 -1.28 -13.02
N LYS A 100 -26.97 -1.88 -11.86
CA LYS A 100 -26.15 -1.64 -10.65
C LYS A 100 -25.14 -2.74 -10.35
N VAL A 101 -25.40 -3.95 -10.82
CA VAL A 101 -24.47 -5.08 -10.71
C VAL A 101 -23.98 -5.43 -12.11
N LYS A 102 -22.68 -5.58 -12.28
CA LYS A 102 -22.10 -5.93 -13.58
C LYS A 102 -22.47 -7.35 -13.98
N ALA A 103 -22.70 -7.56 -15.27
CA ALA A 103 -23.01 -8.90 -15.82
C ALA A 103 -21.91 -9.92 -15.50
N GLU A 104 -20.63 -9.51 -15.55
CA GLU A 104 -19.48 -10.35 -15.22
C GLU A 104 -19.50 -10.91 -13.78
N ASP A 105 -20.06 -10.13 -12.83
CA ASP A 105 -20.15 -10.55 -11.43
C ASP A 105 -21.33 -11.51 -11.22
N LEU A 106 -22.42 -11.33 -11.99
CA LEU A 106 -23.56 -12.25 -12.01
C LEU A 106 -23.18 -13.58 -12.67
N GLU A 107 -22.40 -13.55 -13.74
CA GLU A 107 -21.94 -14.74 -14.47
C GLU A 107 -21.09 -15.67 -13.60
N LYS A 108 -20.25 -15.11 -12.71
CA LYS A 108 -19.44 -15.90 -11.75
C LYS A 108 -20.28 -16.69 -10.75
N GLU A 109 -21.47 -16.21 -10.44
CA GLU A 109 -22.36 -16.81 -9.45
C GLU A 109 -23.35 -17.80 -10.09
N THR A 110 -23.57 -17.75 -11.40
CA THR A 110 -24.45 -18.66 -12.11
C THR A 110 -23.76 -19.99 -12.45
N ARG A 111 -24.50 -21.07 -12.42
CA ARG A 111 -24.03 -22.41 -12.85
C ARG A 111 -24.25 -22.64 -14.34
N LEU A 112 -25.27 -22.01 -14.90
CA LEU A 112 -25.55 -22.12 -16.32
C LEU A 112 -24.59 -21.21 -17.09
N HIS A 113 -23.91 -21.77 -18.08
CA HIS A 113 -22.93 -21.06 -18.91
C HIS A 113 -23.10 -21.45 -20.39
N SER A 114 -22.57 -20.62 -21.28
CA SER A 114 -22.61 -20.89 -22.72
C SER A 114 -21.92 -22.21 -23.05
N GLY A 115 -22.55 -23.01 -23.94
CA GLY A 115 -22.09 -24.34 -24.32
C GLY A 115 -22.51 -25.46 -23.35
N GLY A 116 -23.05 -25.13 -22.18
CA GLY A 116 -23.59 -26.10 -21.20
C GLY A 116 -24.96 -26.65 -21.58
N ALA A 117 -25.38 -27.71 -20.89
CA ALA A 117 -26.73 -28.24 -21.02
C ALA A 117 -27.72 -27.42 -20.18
N TYR A 118 -28.91 -27.16 -20.73
CA TYR A 118 -29.94 -26.47 -19.97
C TYR A 118 -30.62 -27.42 -18.97
N SER A 119 -30.81 -26.93 -17.76
CA SER A 119 -31.61 -27.58 -16.72
C SER A 119 -32.48 -26.52 -16.03
N GLU A 120 -33.77 -26.76 -15.96
CA GLU A 120 -34.72 -25.85 -15.30
C GLU A 120 -34.40 -25.69 -13.80
N ALA A 121 -34.02 -26.78 -13.14
CA ALA A 121 -33.62 -26.76 -11.75
C ALA A 121 -32.36 -25.90 -11.51
N ALA A 122 -31.41 -25.96 -12.44
CA ALA A 122 -30.21 -25.11 -12.38
C ALA A 122 -30.57 -23.64 -12.64
N ALA A 123 -31.43 -23.33 -13.59
CA ALA A 123 -31.92 -21.98 -13.85
C ALA A 123 -32.66 -21.38 -12.64
N GLN A 124 -33.50 -22.15 -11.98
CA GLN A 124 -34.17 -21.74 -10.74
C GLN A 124 -33.17 -21.51 -9.59
N ALA A 125 -32.16 -22.37 -9.47
CA ALA A 125 -31.12 -22.20 -8.49
C ALA A 125 -30.27 -20.93 -8.78
N ASP A 126 -30.02 -20.60 -10.04
CA ASP A 126 -29.33 -19.40 -10.46
C ASP A 126 -30.15 -18.13 -10.17
N VAL A 127 -31.47 -18.17 -10.34
CA VAL A 127 -32.39 -17.09 -9.93
C VAL A 127 -32.17 -16.76 -8.44
N GLN A 128 -32.08 -17.80 -7.59
CA GLN A 128 -31.86 -17.57 -6.15
C GLN A 128 -30.46 -16.96 -5.88
N ARG A 129 -29.42 -17.48 -6.57
CA ARG A 129 -28.07 -16.92 -6.41
C ARG A 129 -27.97 -15.46 -6.89
N ILE A 130 -28.55 -15.14 -8.03
CA ILE A 130 -28.64 -13.77 -8.52
C ILE A 130 -29.39 -12.89 -7.51
N ALA A 131 -30.52 -13.37 -6.97
CA ALA A 131 -31.25 -12.65 -5.94
C ALA A 131 -30.40 -12.45 -4.66
N ASP A 132 -29.56 -13.42 -4.29
CA ASP A 132 -28.63 -13.31 -3.16
C ASP A 132 -27.53 -12.28 -3.43
N VAL A 133 -27.02 -12.18 -4.67
CA VAL A 133 -26.10 -11.10 -5.05
C VAL A 133 -26.75 -9.74 -4.84
N TYR A 134 -27.98 -9.56 -5.29
CA TYR A 134 -28.72 -8.31 -5.12
C TYR A 134 -29.03 -8.03 -3.64
N ARG A 135 -29.32 -9.07 -2.86
CA ARG A 135 -29.51 -8.93 -1.41
C ARG A 135 -28.22 -8.46 -0.72
N ARG A 136 -27.07 -9.05 -1.05
CA ARG A 136 -25.75 -8.59 -0.59
C ARG A 136 -25.45 -7.15 -1.04
N ALA A 137 -25.93 -6.76 -2.21
CA ALA A 137 -25.84 -5.38 -2.71
C ALA A 137 -26.89 -4.43 -2.10
N GLY A 138 -27.66 -4.88 -1.11
CA GLY A 138 -28.66 -4.09 -0.40
C GLY A 138 -29.95 -3.84 -1.16
N ARG A 139 -30.32 -4.72 -2.05
CA ARG A 139 -31.53 -4.64 -2.86
C ARG A 139 -32.44 -5.83 -2.60
N ASN A 140 -32.97 -5.91 -1.38
CA ASN A 140 -33.82 -7.01 -0.94
C ASN A 140 -35.14 -7.12 -1.71
N ALA A 141 -35.59 -6.05 -2.34
CA ALA A 141 -36.77 -6.01 -3.18
C ALA A 141 -36.50 -6.46 -4.63
N ALA A 142 -35.28 -6.87 -4.96
CA ALA A 142 -34.94 -7.34 -6.29
C ALA A 142 -35.73 -8.59 -6.65
N LYS A 143 -36.30 -8.56 -7.84
CA LYS A 143 -37.05 -9.70 -8.41
C LYS A 143 -36.31 -10.21 -9.62
N VAL A 144 -35.97 -11.47 -9.60
CA VAL A 144 -35.26 -12.15 -10.68
C VAL A 144 -36.19 -13.25 -11.25
N SER A 145 -36.32 -13.29 -12.55
CA SER A 145 -36.99 -14.35 -13.27
C SER A 145 -36.17 -14.77 -14.47
N PHE A 146 -36.41 -15.93 -15.03
CA PHE A 146 -35.73 -16.35 -16.25
C PHE A 146 -36.73 -16.72 -17.32
N ARG A 147 -36.33 -16.57 -18.56
CA ARG A 147 -37.02 -17.02 -19.75
C ARG A 147 -36.09 -17.65 -20.75
N LEU A 148 -36.59 -18.58 -21.54
CA LEU A 148 -35.84 -19.21 -22.61
C LEU A 148 -36.20 -18.58 -23.95
N VAL A 149 -35.20 -18.24 -24.72
CA VAL A 149 -35.37 -17.74 -26.07
C VAL A 149 -34.80 -18.79 -27.05
N PRO A 150 -35.63 -19.48 -27.82
CA PRO A 150 -35.16 -20.45 -28.82
C PRO A 150 -34.33 -19.76 -29.90
N VAL A 151 -33.23 -20.41 -30.30
CA VAL A 151 -32.35 -19.95 -31.36
C VAL A 151 -32.47 -20.93 -32.56
N PRO A 152 -32.35 -20.47 -33.81
CA PRO A 152 -32.58 -21.30 -35.02
C PRO A 152 -31.78 -22.61 -35.11
N ASN A 153 -30.69 -22.76 -34.38
CA ASN A 153 -29.80 -23.94 -34.38
C ASN A 153 -30.21 -25.04 -33.36
N GLY A 154 -31.41 -24.92 -32.74
CA GLY A 154 -31.86 -25.90 -31.73
C GLY A 154 -31.21 -25.67 -30.33
N THR A 155 -30.52 -24.56 -30.13
CA THR A 155 -30.02 -24.11 -28.84
C THR A 155 -30.96 -23.07 -28.21
N VAL A 156 -30.76 -22.75 -26.93
CA VAL A 156 -31.58 -21.75 -26.24
C VAL A 156 -30.68 -20.69 -25.62
N ASP A 157 -31.12 -19.42 -25.67
CA ASP A 157 -30.59 -18.38 -24.83
C ASP A 157 -31.35 -18.41 -23.49
N VAL A 158 -30.60 -18.42 -22.37
CA VAL A 158 -31.18 -18.25 -21.05
C VAL A 158 -31.09 -16.77 -20.70
N VAL A 159 -32.22 -16.10 -20.58
CA VAL A 159 -32.32 -14.69 -20.27
C VAL A 159 -32.84 -14.54 -18.85
N TYR A 160 -32.00 -13.96 -17.96
CA TYR A 160 -32.43 -13.57 -16.63
C TYR A 160 -32.94 -12.12 -16.67
N ASP A 161 -34.23 -11.96 -16.46
CA ASP A 161 -34.87 -10.64 -16.37
C ASP A 161 -34.86 -10.21 -14.90
N ILE A 162 -34.18 -9.08 -14.66
CA ILE A 162 -33.87 -8.57 -13.31
C ILE A 162 -34.57 -7.21 -13.12
N ASN A 163 -35.40 -7.15 -12.10
CA ASN A 163 -35.89 -5.88 -11.58
C ASN A 163 -35.13 -5.61 -10.27
N GLU A 164 -34.19 -4.69 -10.29
CA GLU A 164 -33.25 -4.45 -9.19
C GLU A 164 -33.91 -3.87 -7.93
N GLY A 165 -35.12 -3.30 -8.03
CA GLY A 165 -35.79 -2.64 -6.92
C GLY A 165 -35.00 -1.47 -6.34
N ASP A 166 -35.52 -0.87 -5.28
CA ASP A 166 -34.83 0.19 -4.55
C ASP A 166 -33.81 -0.35 -3.55
N LYS A 167 -32.81 0.48 -3.21
CA LYS A 167 -31.84 0.15 -2.17
C LYS A 167 -32.56 0.12 -0.82
N THR A 168 -32.46 -1.01 -0.13
CA THR A 168 -33.03 -1.20 1.19
C THR A 168 -31.92 -1.15 2.22
N GLY A 169 -31.89 -0.13 3.04
CA GLY A 169 -30.86 0.06 4.04
C GLY A 169 -31.39 -0.04 5.46
N VAL A 170 -30.48 0.17 6.41
CA VAL A 170 -30.75 0.21 7.85
C VAL A 170 -31.26 1.60 8.21
N LYS A 171 -32.48 1.67 8.69
CA LYS A 171 -33.14 2.94 9.04
C LYS A 171 -32.82 3.37 10.46
N GLU A 172 -32.77 2.41 11.36
CA GLU A 172 -32.54 2.66 12.78
C GLU A 172 -31.88 1.46 13.43
N ILE A 173 -30.95 1.73 14.35
CA ILE A 173 -30.29 0.72 15.19
C ILE A 173 -30.65 0.99 16.64
N ARG A 174 -31.29 0.03 17.29
CA ARG A 174 -31.73 0.11 18.68
C ARG A 174 -30.98 -0.88 19.54
N PHE A 175 -30.62 -0.44 20.74
CA PHE A 175 -30.11 -1.32 21.78
C PHE A 175 -31.14 -1.43 22.89
N VAL A 176 -31.30 -2.65 23.40
CA VAL A 176 -32.16 -2.94 24.55
C VAL A 176 -31.33 -3.64 25.60
N GLY A 177 -31.38 -3.14 26.85
CA GLY A 177 -30.64 -3.68 27.96
C GLY A 177 -29.30 -2.98 28.26
N ASN A 178 -28.87 -2.04 27.42
CA ASN A 178 -27.64 -1.28 27.57
C ASN A 178 -27.83 -0.16 28.62
N GLN A 179 -27.25 -0.30 29.78
CA GLN A 179 -27.26 0.70 30.86
C GLN A 179 -25.89 1.34 31.09
N ALA A 180 -24.80 0.57 30.93
CA ALA A 180 -23.43 1.05 31.12
C ALA A 180 -22.94 1.98 30.02
N TYR A 181 -23.36 1.72 28.79
CA TYR A 181 -22.94 2.53 27.63
C TYR A 181 -24.15 3.00 26.82
N SER A 182 -24.10 4.23 26.36
CA SER A 182 -25.16 4.81 25.53
C SER A 182 -25.26 4.12 24.16
N THR A 183 -26.48 4.04 23.63
CA THR A 183 -26.74 3.54 22.27
C THR A 183 -25.86 4.21 21.23
N SER A 184 -25.68 5.54 21.31
CA SER A 184 -24.83 6.29 20.38
C SER A 184 -23.37 5.83 20.41
N LYS A 185 -22.84 5.46 21.60
CA LYS A 185 -21.47 4.94 21.72
C LYS A 185 -21.34 3.55 21.12
N LEU A 186 -22.32 2.68 21.34
CA LEU A 186 -22.33 1.33 20.78
C LEU A 186 -22.47 1.34 19.26
N VAL A 187 -23.41 2.15 18.73
CA VAL A 187 -23.57 2.34 17.28
C VAL A 187 -22.29 2.91 16.64
N GLY A 188 -21.59 3.80 17.34
CA GLY A 188 -20.30 4.36 16.87
C GLY A 188 -19.18 3.34 16.68
N MET A 189 -19.29 2.13 17.28
CA MET A 189 -18.33 1.03 17.13
C MET A 189 -18.70 0.05 16.03
N MET A 190 -19.95 0.11 15.53
CA MET A 190 -20.43 -0.79 14.48
C MET A 190 -19.92 -0.33 13.10
N GLU A 191 -19.68 -1.28 12.22
CA GLU A 191 -19.47 -1.01 10.79
C GLU A 191 -20.79 -0.67 10.11
N THR A 192 -21.90 -1.26 10.58
CA THR A 192 -23.25 -0.96 10.09
C THR A 192 -23.69 0.42 10.55
N THR A 193 -24.14 1.25 9.61
CA THR A 193 -24.58 2.62 9.86
C THR A 193 -26.02 2.84 9.44
N GLU A 194 -26.67 3.81 10.04
CA GLU A 194 -28.03 4.20 9.63
C GLU A 194 -28.03 4.99 8.30
N MET A 195 -29.12 4.89 7.55
CA MET A 195 -29.34 5.67 6.32
C MET A 195 -29.39 7.15 6.63
N ASN A 196 -28.71 7.94 5.80
CA ASN A 196 -28.74 9.40 5.85
C ASN A 196 -28.71 9.98 4.41
N TYR A 197 -28.67 11.32 4.28
CA TYR A 197 -28.63 11.98 2.97
C TYR A 197 -27.40 11.63 2.11
N LEU A 198 -26.36 11.02 2.68
CA LEU A 198 -25.16 10.52 1.98
C LEU A 198 -25.23 9.02 1.64
N SER A 199 -26.37 8.35 1.84
CA SER A 199 -26.55 6.93 1.61
C SER A 199 -26.26 6.47 0.18
N TRP A 200 -26.28 7.38 -0.76
CA TRP A 200 -25.93 7.11 -2.16
C TRP A 200 -24.41 6.92 -2.38
N LEU A 201 -23.59 7.35 -1.41
CA LEU A 201 -22.11 7.26 -1.45
C LEU A 201 -21.56 6.12 -0.57
N LYS A 202 -22.38 5.46 0.25
CA LYS A 202 -21.93 4.45 1.19
C LYS A 202 -22.61 3.09 0.98
N SER A 203 -21.95 2.03 1.43
CA SER A 203 -22.46 0.67 1.47
C SER A 203 -22.70 0.16 2.90
N SER A 204 -22.18 0.87 3.90
CA SER A 204 -22.29 0.50 5.32
C SER A 204 -23.70 0.61 5.89
N ASP A 205 -24.59 1.33 5.23
CA ASP A 205 -26.01 1.47 5.59
C ASP A 205 -26.92 0.39 4.95
N VAL A 206 -26.36 -0.56 4.23
CA VAL A 206 -27.08 -1.70 3.66
C VAL A 206 -27.25 -2.76 4.75
N TYR A 207 -28.42 -3.37 4.83
CA TYR A 207 -28.65 -4.51 5.72
C TYR A 207 -27.84 -5.72 5.24
N ASP A 208 -26.92 -6.17 6.08
CA ASP A 208 -26.06 -7.33 5.86
C ASP A 208 -25.97 -8.15 7.15
N PRO A 209 -26.57 -9.37 7.19
CA PRO A 209 -26.56 -10.21 8.40
C PRO A 209 -25.16 -10.57 8.90
N ASP A 210 -24.21 -10.82 7.97
CA ASP A 210 -22.85 -11.22 8.33
C ASP A 210 -22.09 -10.05 8.97
N ARG A 211 -22.32 -8.83 8.49
CA ARG A 211 -21.76 -7.62 9.08
C ARG A 211 -22.35 -7.35 10.46
N ILE A 212 -23.66 -7.51 10.62
CA ILE A 212 -24.31 -7.34 11.92
C ILE A 212 -23.80 -8.36 12.95
N ALA A 213 -23.54 -9.60 12.53
CA ALA A 213 -22.93 -10.60 13.40
C ALA A 213 -21.51 -10.18 13.84
N LYS A 214 -20.72 -9.61 12.94
CA LYS A 214 -19.40 -9.02 13.29
C LYS A 214 -19.54 -7.83 14.22
N ASP A 215 -20.50 -6.95 13.98
CA ASP A 215 -20.79 -5.81 14.84
C ASP A 215 -21.17 -6.27 16.27
N ALA A 216 -22.02 -7.28 16.39
CA ALA A 216 -22.40 -7.87 17.68
C ALA A 216 -21.16 -8.43 18.41
N GLU A 217 -20.25 -9.10 17.69
CA GLU A 217 -19.01 -9.61 18.27
C GLU A 217 -18.03 -8.46 18.65
N ALA A 218 -17.97 -7.38 17.88
CA ALA A 218 -17.17 -6.20 18.23
C ALA A 218 -17.69 -5.55 19.54
N ILE A 219 -19.01 -5.45 19.69
CA ILE A 219 -19.65 -4.96 20.93
C ILE A 219 -19.33 -5.89 22.08
N ARG A 220 -19.45 -7.20 21.90
CA ARG A 220 -19.11 -8.21 22.93
C ARG A 220 -17.67 -8.04 23.39
N ARG A 221 -16.71 -7.92 22.48
CA ARG A 221 -15.31 -7.69 22.81
C ARG A 221 -15.10 -6.39 23.58
N TYR A 222 -15.82 -5.33 23.21
CA TYR A 222 -15.73 -4.06 23.91
C TYR A 222 -16.17 -4.19 25.38
N TYR A 223 -17.29 -4.87 25.66
CA TYR A 223 -17.74 -5.09 27.03
C TYR A 223 -16.77 -5.97 27.83
N LEU A 224 -16.29 -7.08 27.23
CA LEU A 224 -15.27 -7.96 27.84
C LEU A 224 -13.97 -7.23 28.15
N LYS A 225 -13.57 -6.28 27.29
CA LYS A 225 -12.39 -5.43 27.54
C LYS A 225 -12.56 -4.49 28.72
N ASN A 226 -13.80 -4.11 29.05
CA ASN A 226 -14.11 -3.13 30.08
C ASN A 226 -14.71 -3.76 31.36
N GLY A 227 -14.48 -5.02 31.59
CA GLY A 227 -14.81 -5.67 32.89
C GLY A 227 -16.07 -6.56 32.86
N TYR A 228 -16.89 -6.48 31.84
CA TYR A 228 -18.19 -7.19 31.81
C TYR A 228 -18.02 -8.64 31.37
N ALA A 229 -17.54 -9.50 32.27
CA ALA A 229 -17.22 -10.90 31.96
C ALA A 229 -18.47 -11.76 31.63
N ASP A 230 -19.64 -11.36 32.10
CA ASP A 230 -20.92 -12.06 31.84
C ASP A 230 -21.68 -11.49 30.66
N PHE A 231 -21.14 -10.46 30.00
CA PHE A 231 -21.81 -9.85 28.86
C PHE A 231 -22.10 -10.84 27.76
N HIS A 232 -23.35 -10.85 27.30
CA HIS A 232 -23.74 -11.58 26.10
C HIS A 232 -24.83 -10.84 25.34
N VAL A 233 -24.83 -11.06 24.02
CA VAL A 233 -25.89 -10.61 23.15
C VAL A 233 -27.01 -11.64 23.19
N VAL A 234 -28.17 -11.26 23.71
CA VAL A 234 -29.34 -12.13 23.87
C VAL A 234 -29.93 -12.46 22.50
N GLY A 235 -29.95 -11.47 21.62
CA GLY A 235 -30.44 -11.65 20.27
C GLY A 235 -30.28 -10.41 19.41
N VAL A 236 -30.29 -10.63 18.11
CA VAL A 236 -30.31 -9.58 17.09
C VAL A 236 -31.55 -9.80 16.25
N ASP A 237 -32.47 -8.86 16.29
CA ASP A 237 -33.68 -8.87 15.47
C ASP A 237 -33.62 -7.77 14.42
N ALA A 238 -33.91 -8.11 13.17
CA ALA A 238 -33.89 -7.18 12.05
C ALA A 238 -35.24 -7.25 11.32
N THR A 239 -36.09 -6.29 11.61
CA THR A 239 -37.42 -6.20 11.02
C THR A 239 -37.47 -5.14 9.92
N PHE A 240 -38.03 -5.51 8.78
CA PHE A 240 -38.30 -4.55 7.71
C PHE A 240 -39.57 -3.76 8.01
N ASP A 241 -39.43 -2.45 8.10
CA ASP A 241 -40.55 -1.53 8.25
C ASP A 241 -40.92 -0.89 6.91
N PRO A 242 -42.04 -1.26 6.26
CA PRO A 242 -42.47 -0.68 5.00
C PRO A 242 -42.78 0.83 5.08
N ALA A 243 -43.21 1.29 6.26
CA ALA A 243 -43.57 2.70 6.47
C ALA A 243 -42.29 3.56 6.59
N ALA A 244 -41.25 3.03 7.22
CA ALA A 244 -39.95 3.68 7.33
C ALA A 244 -39.07 3.46 6.08
N GLY A 245 -39.42 2.51 5.21
CA GLY A 245 -38.70 2.19 3.99
C GLY A 245 -37.33 1.54 4.23
N GLY A 246 -37.14 0.82 5.36
CA GLY A 246 -35.86 0.23 5.70
C GLY A 246 -35.92 -0.76 6.87
N TYR A 247 -34.76 -1.31 7.21
CA TYR A 247 -34.64 -2.25 8.35
C TYR A 247 -34.45 -1.49 9.66
N ILE A 248 -35.16 -1.93 10.69
CA ILE A 248 -34.92 -1.56 12.08
C ILE A 248 -34.20 -2.75 12.71
N ILE A 249 -32.97 -2.52 13.19
CA ILE A 249 -32.15 -3.53 13.85
C ILE A 249 -32.26 -3.32 15.36
N THR A 250 -32.71 -4.33 16.09
CA THR A 250 -32.75 -4.32 17.54
C THR A 250 -31.76 -5.34 18.11
N ILE A 251 -30.76 -4.85 18.83
CA ILE A 251 -29.74 -5.67 19.48
C ILE A 251 -30.07 -5.71 20.98
N SER A 252 -30.49 -6.86 21.48
CA SER A 252 -30.77 -7.08 22.88
C SER A 252 -29.53 -7.62 23.58
N VAL A 253 -29.13 -6.96 24.67
CA VAL A 253 -27.92 -7.30 25.40
C VAL A 253 -28.24 -7.50 26.88
N GLU A 254 -27.48 -8.37 27.52
CA GLU A 254 -27.42 -8.53 28.97
C GLU A 254 -25.98 -8.22 29.41
N GLU A 255 -25.82 -7.12 30.15
CA GLU A 255 -24.48 -6.55 30.42
C GLU A 255 -23.79 -7.28 31.58
N GLY A 256 -24.55 -7.73 32.60
CA GLY A 256 -23.99 -8.18 33.85
C GLY A 256 -23.38 -7.00 34.64
N LEU A 257 -22.54 -7.35 35.61
CA LEU A 257 -21.79 -6.38 36.39
C LEU A 257 -20.29 -6.45 36.06
N PRO A 258 -19.54 -5.38 36.28
CA PRO A 258 -18.10 -5.38 36.04
C PRO A 258 -17.38 -6.26 37.08
N TYR A 259 -16.46 -7.09 36.59
CA TYR A 259 -15.63 -7.99 37.39
C TYR A 259 -14.21 -7.44 37.59
N THR A 260 -13.59 -7.80 38.72
CA THR A 260 -12.16 -7.59 38.99
C THR A 260 -11.45 -8.94 39.07
N VAL A 261 -10.17 -8.97 38.76
CA VAL A 261 -9.34 -10.16 38.81
C VAL A 261 -8.92 -10.40 40.25
N SER A 262 -9.36 -11.51 40.88
CA SER A 262 -8.96 -11.87 42.24
C SER A 262 -7.56 -12.46 42.32
N SER A 263 -7.21 -13.30 41.32
CA SER A 263 -5.87 -13.88 41.19
C SER A 263 -5.57 -14.20 39.72
N ALA A 264 -4.29 -14.19 39.36
CA ALA A 264 -3.79 -14.68 38.08
C ALA A 264 -2.63 -15.64 38.36
N SER A 265 -2.77 -16.90 37.95
CA SER A 265 -1.76 -17.94 38.16
C SER A 265 -1.41 -18.65 36.86
N VAL A 266 -0.24 -19.28 36.80
CA VAL A 266 0.21 -20.08 35.66
C VAL A 266 0.53 -21.48 36.15
N GLU A 267 -0.03 -22.47 35.46
CA GLU A 267 0.26 -23.88 35.68
C GLU A 267 0.91 -24.47 34.41
N SER A 268 2.08 -25.04 34.56
CA SER A 268 2.76 -25.70 33.44
C SER A 268 2.91 -27.20 33.76
N HIS A 269 2.40 -28.02 32.85
CA HIS A 269 2.57 -29.47 32.88
C HIS A 269 3.69 -29.92 31.94
N LEU A 270 4.40 -28.95 31.31
CA LEU A 270 5.50 -29.24 30.37
C LEU A 270 6.81 -29.52 31.12
N ARG A 271 7.55 -30.52 30.65
CA ARG A 271 8.74 -31.03 31.33
C ARG A 271 9.87 -29.99 31.49
N ASP A 272 10.09 -29.16 30.47
CA ASP A 272 11.22 -28.21 30.40
C ASP A 272 10.74 -26.73 30.45
N VAL A 273 9.50 -26.48 30.82
CA VAL A 273 8.91 -25.15 30.92
C VAL A 273 8.29 -24.98 32.29
N ASP A 274 8.96 -24.29 33.17
CA ASP A 274 8.45 -23.99 34.52
C ASP A 274 7.42 -22.85 34.49
N SER A 275 6.50 -22.87 35.42
CA SER A 275 5.46 -21.85 35.55
C SER A 275 6.04 -20.44 35.71
N ALA A 276 7.14 -20.28 36.43
CA ALA A 276 7.78 -18.98 36.66
C ALA A 276 8.33 -18.35 35.37
N SER A 277 8.74 -19.17 34.39
CA SER A 277 9.19 -18.68 33.10
C SER A 277 8.03 -18.13 32.25
N LEU A 278 6.82 -18.66 32.40
CA LEU A 278 5.61 -18.22 31.73
C LEU A 278 4.92 -17.05 32.42
N GLU A 279 5.06 -16.95 33.76
CA GLU A 279 4.50 -15.83 34.55
C GLU A 279 4.97 -14.46 34.02
N LYS A 280 6.18 -14.36 33.49
CA LYS A 280 6.70 -13.12 32.87
C LYS A 280 5.86 -12.62 31.70
N ASN A 281 5.01 -13.48 31.12
CA ASN A 281 4.12 -13.15 30.02
C ASN A 281 2.71 -12.76 30.48
N LEU A 282 2.44 -12.80 31.79
CA LEU A 282 1.18 -12.35 32.37
C LEU A 282 0.99 -10.84 32.10
N ARG A 283 -0.16 -10.50 31.54
CA ARG A 283 -0.60 -9.13 31.28
C ARG A 283 -1.79 -8.75 32.15
N VAL A 284 -2.27 -9.68 32.97
CA VAL A 284 -3.39 -9.53 33.86
C VAL A 284 -2.91 -9.84 35.28
N HIS A 285 -3.22 -8.97 36.25
CA HIS A 285 -2.76 -9.11 37.65
C HIS A 285 -3.95 -9.05 38.59
N ALA A 286 -3.75 -9.54 39.79
CA ALA A 286 -4.74 -9.41 40.86
C ALA A 286 -5.05 -7.93 41.14
N GLY A 287 -6.32 -7.57 41.23
CA GLY A 287 -6.80 -6.21 41.42
C GLY A 287 -7.12 -5.47 40.11
N ASP A 288 -6.70 -5.97 38.94
CA ASP A 288 -7.06 -5.37 37.66
C ASP A 288 -8.56 -5.54 37.39
N THR A 289 -9.16 -4.58 36.67
CA THR A 289 -10.46 -4.81 36.04
C THR A 289 -10.32 -5.92 34.99
N TYR A 290 -11.25 -6.88 34.98
CA TYR A 290 -11.24 -7.96 34.02
C TYR A 290 -11.18 -7.39 32.58
N ASN A 291 -10.28 -7.94 31.79
CA ASN A 291 -10.09 -7.51 30.43
C ASN A 291 -9.81 -8.72 29.53
N GLY A 292 -10.83 -9.10 28.74
CA GLY A 292 -10.74 -10.24 27.82
C GLY A 292 -9.60 -10.15 26.81
N ASP A 293 -9.33 -8.95 26.27
CA ASP A 293 -8.22 -8.74 25.33
C ASP A 293 -6.84 -9.01 25.99
N LEU A 294 -6.69 -8.66 27.26
CA LEU A 294 -5.45 -8.93 28.00
C LEU A 294 -5.31 -10.42 28.32
N VAL A 295 -6.42 -11.11 28.59
CA VAL A 295 -6.44 -12.58 28.76
C VAL A 295 -5.99 -13.24 27.46
N ASP A 296 -6.56 -12.88 26.31
CA ASP A 296 -6.19 -13.43 25.01
C ASP A 296 -4.72 -13.14 24.67
N LYS A 297 -4.26 -11.91 24.87
CA LYS A 297 -2.85 -11.54 24.69
C LYS A 297 -1.89 -12.30 25.61
N THR A 298 -2.33 -12.63 26.82
CA THR A 298 -1.56 -13.46 27.76
C THR A 298 -1.45 -14.89 27.20
N VAL A 299 -2.56 -15.47 26.76
CA VAL A 299 -2.59 -16.80 26.13
C VAL A 299 -1.69 -16.86 24.90
N GLU A 300 -1.79 -15.86 24.03
CA GLU A 300 -0.94 -15.78 22.83
C GLU A 300 0.55 -15.66 23.19
N ALA A 301 0.90 -14.82 24.16
CA ALA A 301 2.27 -14.63 24.60
C ALA A 301 2.86 -15.90 25.20
N MET A 302 2.10 -16.60 26.04
CA MET A 302 2.50 -17.88 26.64
C MET A 302 2.59 -18.99 25.60
N THR A 303 1.61 -19.09 24.69
CA THR A 303 1.63 -20.09 23.60
C THR A 303 2.82 -19.88 22.69
N ARG A 304 3.19 -18.62 22.40
CA ARG A 304 4.42 -18.31 21.64
C ARG A 304 5.67 -18.75 22.41
N GLU A 305 5.75 -18.50 23.71
CA GLU A 305 6.92 -18.90 24.51
C GLU A 305 7.06 -20.42 24.59
N VAL A 306 5.94 -21.14 24.77
CA VAL A 306 5.89 -22.60 24.72
C VAL A 306 6.31 -23.14 23.34
N GLY A 307 5.78 -22.52 22.27
CA GLY A 307 6.13 -22.85 20.88
C GLY A 307 7.61 -22.61 20.56
N ARG A 308 8.21 -21.55 21.12
CA ARG A 308 9.68 -21.29 20.97
C ARG A 308 10.55 -22.39 21.56
N ARG A 309 10.03 -23.15 22.50
CA ARG A 309 10.75 -24.27 23.16
C ARG A 309 10.51 -25.64 22.52
N GLY A 310 9.82 -25.66 21.36
CA GLY A 310 9.65 -26.87 20.56
C GLY A 310 8.34 -27.63 20.79
N TYR A 311 7.38 -27.05 21.47
CA TYR A 311 6.08 -27.70 21.76
C TYR A 311 5.04 -27.24 20.72
N ALA A 312 5.00 -27.93 19.56
CA ALA A 312 4.16 -27.53 18.42
C ALA A 312 2.66 -27.67 18.65
N PHE A 313 2.27 -28.69 19.39
CA PHE A 313 0.88 -29.08 19.56
C PHE A 313 0.31 -28.74 20.95
N THR A 314 1.09 -28.05 21.76
CA THR A 314 0.66 -27.63 23.10
C THR A 314 -0.09 -26.32 23.04
N SER A 315 -1.25 -26.24 23.70
CA SER A 315 -2.03 -25.03 23.84
C SER A 315 -2.02 -24.55 25.29
N VAL A 316 -1.97 -23.24 25.46
CA VAL A 316 -2.23 -22.61 26.76
C VAL A 316 -3.70 -22.26 26.81
N ARG A 317 -4.42 -22.77 27.83
CA ARG A 317 -5.85 -22.51 28.00
C ARG A 317 -6.09 -21.66 29.23
N PRO A 318 -6.85 -20.54 29.10
CA PRO A 318 -7.28 -19.79 30.26
C PRO A 318 -8.44 -20.53 30.94
N ARG A 319 -8.36 -20.69 32.24
CA ARG A 319 -9.43 -21.19 33.08
C ARG A 319 -9.84 -20.06 34.01
N GLY A 320 -11.10 -19.65 33.96
CA GLY A 320 -11.66 -18.58 34.80
C GLY A 320 -12.69 -19.12 35.76
N ASP A 321 -12.44 -18.97 37.04
CA ASP A 321 -13.43 -19.25 38.08
C ASP A 321 -14.06 -17.93 38.53
N ARG A 322 -15.38 -17.82 38.36
CA ARG A 322 -16.15 -16.60 38.61
C ARG A 322 -16.87 -16.66 39.92
N ASP A 323 -16.72 -15.64 40.74
CA ASP A 323 -17.49 -15.41 41.93
C ASP A 323 -18.54 -14.31 41.66
N PRO A 324 -19.81 -14.69 41.44
CA PRO A 324 -20.87 -13.73 41.14
C PRO A 324 -21.31 -12.91 42.35
N VAL A 325 -20.94 -13.32 43.57
CA VAL A 325 -21.29 -12.61 44.82
C VAL A 325 -20.33 -11.43 45.04
N ASN A 326 -19.05 -11.69 44.86
CA ASN A 326 -18.00 -10.67 45.02
C ASN A 326 -17.60 -9.96 43.72
N HIS A 327 -18.17 -10.35 42.57
CA HIS A 327 -17.83 -9.87 41.24
C HIS A 327 -16.33 -9.97 40.91
N THR A 328 -15.75 -11.15 41.22
CA THR A 328 -14.33 -11.42 41.00
C THR A 328 -14.14 -12.64 40.12
N VAL A 329 -13.00 -12.66 39.37
CA VAL A 329 -12.60 -13.79 38.53
C VAL A 329 -11.19 -14.23 38.95
N ALA A 330 -11.03 -15.50 39.33
CA ALA A 330 -9.73 -16.12 39.48
C ALA A 330 -9.31 -16.72 38.12
N LEU A 331 -8.16 -16.29 37.58
CA LEU A 331 -7.65 -16.75 36.31
C LEU A 331 -6.49 -17.71 36.52
N ALA A 332 -6.54 -18.89 35.88
CA ALA A 332 -5.44 -19.82 35.79
C ALA A 332 -5.11 -20.12 34.34
N PHE A 333 -3.87 -19.89 33.93
CA PHE A 333 -3.39 -20.19 32.59
C PHE A 333 -2.67 -21.53 32.60
N VAL A 334 -3.26 -22.55 31.96
CA VAL A 334 -2.76 -23.93 32.03
C VAL A 334 -2.08 -24.26 30.70
N ALA A 335 -0.77 -24.52 30.75
CA ALA A 335 -0.01 -25.10 29.66
C ALA A 335 -0.13 -26.62 29.73
N GLU A 336 -0.86 -27.21 28.78
CA GLU A 336 -1.14 -28.66 28.76
C GLU A 336 0.10 -29.45 28.35
N ASP A 337 0.18 -30.71 28.79
CA ASP A 337 1.28 -31.61 28.43
C ASP A 337 1.31 -31.92 26.92
N GLY A 338 2.52 -32.09 26.36
CA GLY A 338 2.70 -32.39 24.96
C GLY A 338 4.14 -32.76 24.63
N PRO A 339 4.40 -33.53 23.56
CA PRO A 339 5.74 -33.88 23.14
C PRO A 339 6.46 -32.68 22.51
N ARG A 340 7.77 -32.62 22.72
CA ARG A 340 8.67 -31.76 21.95
C ARG A 340 8.85 -32.34 20.56
N VAL A 341 8.71 -31.54 19.51
CA VAL A 341 8.74 -32.03 18.14
C VAL A 341 9.79 -31.32 17.31
N TYR A 342 10.28 -32.01 16.28
CA TYR A 342 11.28 -31.53 15.33
C TYR A 342 10.69 -31.53 13.93
N VAL A 343 11.12 -30.58 13.12
CA VAL A 343 10.69 -30.47 11.71
C VAL A 343 11.27 -31.62 10.92
N GLU A 344 10.41 -32.49 10.40
CA GLU A 344 10.84 -33.59 9.54
C GLU A 344 11.08 -33.09 8.10
N ARG A 345 10.13 -32.31 7.58
CA ARG A 345 10.14 -31.82 6.20
C ARG A 345 9.25 -30.60 6.08
N ILE A 346 9.62 -29.73 5.15
CA ILE A 346 8.80 -28.59 4.71
C ILE A 346 8.36 -28.87 3.28
N ASN A 347 7.08 -29.13 3.05
CA ASN A 347 6.51 -29.32 1.72
C ASN A 347 5.96 -28.00 1.21
N VAL A 348 6.11 -27.75 -0.09
CA VAL A 348 5.55 -26.55 -0.73
C VAL A 348 4.67 -27.00 -1.89
N HIS A 349 3.42 -26.50 -1.91
CA HIS A 349 2.42 -26.85 -2.91
C HIS A 349 1.79 -25.60 -3.51
N GLY A 350 1.40 -25.70 -4.81
CA GLY A 350 0.70 -24.62 -5.50
C GLY A 350 1.58 -23.55 -6.15
N ASN A 351 2.91 -23.64 -5.99
CA ASN A 351 3.88 -22.73 -6.60
C ASN A 351 4.22 -23.15 -8.04
N THR A 352 3.47 -22.67 -9.01
CA THR A 352 3.67 -23.02 -10.44
C THR A 352 4.68 -22.09 -11.13
N ALA A 353 4.68 -20.80 -10.80
CA ALA A 353 5.57 -19.78 -11.33
C ALA A 353 6.71 -19.42 -10.36
N THR A 354 6.43 -19.36 -9.07
CA THR A 354 7.41 -19.04 -8.02
C THR A 354 8.29 -20.25 -7.74
N ARG A 355 9.59 -20.05 -7.74
CA ARG A 355 10.55 -21.14 -7.44
C ARG A 355 10.49 -21.54 -5.97
N ASP A 356 10.62 -22.81 -5.68
CA ASP A 356 10.52 -23.40 -4.35
C ASP A 356 11.45 -22.73 -3.32
N TYR A 357 12.69 -22.43 -3.70
CA TYR A 357 13.66 -21.78 -2.81
C TYR A 357 13.21 -20.37 -2.37
N VAL A 358 12.39 -19.66 -3.17
CA VAL A 358 11.86 -18.32 -2.81
C VAL A 358 10.91 -18.42 -1.62
N ILE A 359 10.16 -19.51 -1.53
CA ILE A 359 9.24 -19.77 -0.41
C ILE A 359 10.04 -20.28 0.80
N ARG A 360 10.95 -21.23 0.59
CA ARG A 360 11.74 -21.82 1.68
C ARG A 360 12.65 -20.82 2.38
N ARG A 361 13.22 -19.86 1.67
CA ARG A 361 14.12 -18.83 2.26
C ARG A 361 13.40 -17.88 3.24
N GLU A 362 12.06 -17.84 3.23
CA GLU A 362 11.29 -17.04 4.20
C GLU A 362 11.21 -17.70 5.58
N PHE A 363 11.52 -19.00 5.67
CA PHE A 363 11.57 -19.71 6.92
C PHE A 363 12.93 -19.52 7.61
N ASP A 364 12.90 -19.15 8.91
CA ASP A 364 14.07 -19.13 9.79
C ASP A 364 14.28 -20.47 10.50
N ILE A 365 13.56 -21.49 10.09
CA ILE A 365 13.58 -22.86 10.61
C ILE A 365 13.74 -23.83 9.46
N GLY A 366 14.61 -24.82 9.62
CA GLY A 366 14.92 -25.83 8.64
C GLY A 366 14.51 -27.23 9.06
N GLU A 367 14.66 -28.17 8.14
CA GLU A 367 14.44 -29.60 8.38
C GLU A 367 15.48 -30.10 9.39
N GLY A 368 15.03 -30.78 10.44
CA GLY A 368 15.87 -31.22 11.57
C GLY A 368 15.88 -30.29 12.78
N ASP A 369 15.46 -29.06 12.64
CA ASP A 369 15.39 -28.11 13.75
C ASP A 369 14.23 -28.42 14.69
N ALA A 370 14.35 -27.98 15.95
CA ALA A 370 13.20 -27.99 16.86
C ALA A 370 12.09 -27.09 16.35
N TYR A 371 10.88 -27.59 16.28
CA TYR A 371 9.74 -26.81 15.80
C TYR A 371 9.56 -25.54 16.65
N ASN A 372 9.28 -24.42 15.98
CA ASN A 372 9.02 -23.15 16.63
C ASN A 372 7.86 -22.42 15.92
N LYS A 373 6.70 -22.43 16.54
CA LYS A 373 5.49 -21.80 16.00
C LYS A 373 5.70 -20.32 15.64
N THR A 374 6.43 -19.58 16.46
CA THR A 374 6.69 -18.16 16.21
C THR A 374 7.47 -17.94 14.92
N LEU A 375 8.44 -18.82 14.61
CA LEU A 375 9.21 -18.75 13.37
C LEU A 375 8.34 -19.13 12.16
N VAL A 376 7.44 -20.09 12.31
CA VAL A 376 6.48 -20.47 11.27
C VAL A 376 5.47 -19.35 11.02
N ASP A 377 4.91 -18.76 12.08
CA ASP A 377 3.98 -17.62 11.98
C ASP A 377 4.67 -16.39 11.34
N LYS A 378 5.95 -16.16 11.63
CA LYS A 378 6.77 -15.13 10.96
C LYS A 378 6.96 -15.44 9.48
N ALA A 379 7.22 -16.70 9.12
CA ALA A 379 7.35 -17.11 7.73
C ALA A 379 6.05 -16.91 6.97
N GLU A 380 4.90 -17.27 7.56
CA GLU A 380 3.57 -17.02 6.98
C GLU A 380 3.31 -15.53 6.72
N LYS A 381 3.61 -14.68 7.70
CA LYS A 381 3.48 -13.22 7.54
C LYS A 381 4.38 -12.68 6.42
N ARG A 382 5.63 -13.16 6.33
CA ARG A 382 6.57 -12.77 5.28
C ARG A 382 6.06 -13.22 3.91
N LEU A 383 5.64 -14.47 3.76
CA LEU A 383 5.07 -14.99 2.50
C LEU A 383 3.85 -14.17 2.07
N ASN A 384 2.94 -13.85 2.99
CA ASN A 384 1.81 -12.98 2.70
C ASN A 384 2.25 -11.56 2.30
N SER A 385 3.33 -11.02 2.89
CA SER A 385 3.84 -9.67 2.60
C SER A 385 4.56 -9.56 1.26
N LEU A 386 5.03 -10.68 0.66
CA LEU A 386 5.64 -10.69 -0.66
C LEU A 386 4.67 -10.22 -1.75
N GLY A 387 3.35 -10.42 -1.56
CA GLY A 387 2.34 -10.09 -2.56
C GLY A 387 2.34 -11.00 -3.79
N PHE A 388 3.00 -12.17 -3.71
CA PHE A 388 3.04 -13.15 -4.81
C PHE A 388 1.86 -14.11 -4.76
N PHE A 389 1.23 -14.22 -3.60
CA PHE A 389 0.20 -15.19 -3.29
C PHE A 389 -1.10 -14.48 -2.89
N LYS A 390 -2.21 -14.97 -3.44
CA LYS A 390 -3.56 -14.58 -3.04
C LYS A 390 -3.92 -15.17 -1.67
N LYS A 391 -3.41 -16.38 -1.42
CA LYS A 391 -3.61 -17.11 -0.17
C LYS A 391 -2.35 -17.89 0.17
N VAL A 392 -1.94 -17.83 1.42
CA VAL A 392 -0.92 -18.68 2.02
C VAL A 392 -1.57 -19.39 3.19
N LYS A 393 -1.45 -20.70 3.25
CA LYS A 393 -1.91 -21.51 4.37
C LYS A 393 -0.77 -22.43 4.79
N ILE A 394 -0.36 -22.32 6.04
CA ILE A 394 0.62 -23.23 6.60
C ILE A 394 -0.08 -24.16 7.59
N THR A 395 0.05 -25.45 7.38
CA THR A 395 -0.51 -26.48 8.25
C THR A 395 0.60 -27.38 8.77
N ASN A 396 0.41 -27.87 10.00
CA ASN A 396 1.32 -28.79 10.63
C ASN A 396 0.67 -30.16 10.68
N GLU A 397 1.30 -31.14 10.07
CA GLU A 397 0.86 -32.54 10.11
C GLU A 397 1.84 -33.36 10.97
N GLN A 398 1.35 -34.44 11.56
CA GLN A 398 2.20 -35.35 12.32
C GLN A 398 3.11 -36.09 11.32
N GLY A 399 4.41 -36.10 11.58
CA GLY A 399 5.38 -36.80 10.77
C GLY A 399 5.37 -38.32 11.01
N THR A 400 6.45 -38.98 10.54
CA THR A 400 6.58 -40.43 10.63
C THR A 400 6.72 -40.98 12.05
N ALA A 401 7.06 -40.09 13.02
CA ALA A 401 7.15 -40.41 14.43
C ALA A 401 6.40 -39.35 15.27
N SER A 402 6.07 -39.67 16.50
CA SER A 402 5.31 -38.78 17.40
C SER A 402 6.08 -37.51 17.78
N ASP A 403 7.40 -37.49 17.63
CA ASP A 403 8.27 -36.34 17.86
C ASP A 403 8.62 -35.59 16.56
N ARG A 404 7.93 -35.89 15.45
CA ARG A 404 8.15 -35.28 14.14
C ARG A 404 6.92 -34.50 13.66
N VAL A 405 7.18 -33.39 12.98
CA VAL A 405 6.17 -32.58 12.34
C VAL A 405 6.55 -32.28 10.90
N VAL A 406 5.58 -32.41 9.99
CA VAL A 406 5.68 -31.96 8.61
C VAL A 406 4.99 -30.62 8.51
N ILE A 407 5.67 -29.64 7.94
CA ILE A 407 5.12 -28.30 7.67
C ILE A 407 4.68 -28.30 6.20
N ASP A 408 3.37 -28.23 5.95
CA ASP A 408 2.80 -28.12 4.62
C ASP A 408 2.43 -26.67 4.33
N VAL A 409 3.00 -26.13 3.26
CA VAL A 409 2.82 -24.74 2.80
C VAL A 409 2.06 -24.77 1.50
N ASP A 410 0.75 -24.50 1.59
CA ASP A 410 -0.13 -24.39 0.44
C ASP A 410 -0.22 -22.91 0.01
N VAL A 411 0.17 -22.62 -1.22
CA VAL A 411 0.09 -21.27 -1.78
C VAL A 411 -0.83 -21.24 -3.00
N GLU A 412 -1.60 -20.17 -3.11
CA GLU A 412 -2.37 -19.83 -4.31
C GLU A 412 -1.73 -18.60 -4.94
N GLU A 413 -1.07 -18.76 -6.08
CA GLU A 413 -0.36 -17.67 -6.74
C GLU A 413 -1.32 -16.65 -7.34
N GLN A 414 -0.87 -15.39 -7.37
CA GLN A 414 -1.56 -14.30 -8.06
C GLN A 414 -0.62 -13.62 -9.07
N SER A 415 -1.19 -12.81 -9.94
CA SER A 415 -0.38 -12.02 -10.87
C SER A 415 0.55 -11.09 -10.10
N THR A 416 1.84 -11.19 -10.35
CA THR A 416 2.90 -10.35 -9.76
C THR A 416 3.37 -9.24 -10.68
N GLY A 417 2.87 -9.22 -11.93
CA GLY A 417 3.05 -8.14 -12.88
C GLY A 417 1.99 -7.08 -12.71
N SER A 418 2.37 -5.82 -12.75
CA SER A 418 1.43 -4.71 -12.77
C SER A 418 1.78 -3.72 -13.89
N PHE A 419 0.75 -3.27 -14.56
CA PHE A 419 0.78 -2.13 -15.45
C PHE A 419 -0.02 -1.00 -14.80
N SER A 420 0.61 0.14 -14.60
CA SER A 420 -0.03 1.27 -13.93
C SER A 420 0.05 2.50 -14.83
N VAL A 421 -1.06 3.18 -14.96
CA VAL A 421 -1.14 4.53 -15.51
C VAL A 421 -1.62 5.43 -14.36
N SER A 422 -0.81 6.37 -13.99
CA SER A 422 -1.11 7.29 -12.91
C SER A 422 -0.99 8.73 -13.39
N GLY A 423 -1.74 9.62 -12.79
CA GLY A 423 -1.69 11.04 -13.07
C GLY A 423 -1.90 11.81 -11.79
N GLY A 424 -1.23 12.93 -11.68
CA GLY A 424 -1.35 13.82 -10.53
C GLY A 424 -1.25 15.27 -10.95
N TYR A 425 -1.66 16.13 -10.06
CA TYR A 425 -1.45 17.57 -10.18
C TYR A 425 -1.00 18.13 -8.83
N SER A 426 -0.02 18.98 -8.90
CA SER A 426 0.48 19.71 -7.74
C SER A 426 0.60 21.19 -8.10
N THR A 427 0.30 22.07 -7.18
CA THR A 427 0.52 23.52 -7.36
C THR A 427 2.01 23.88 -7.50
N THR A 428 2.90 22.94 -7.16
CA THR A 428 4.36 23.09 -7.24
C THR A 428 4.92 22.60 -8.57
N GLU A 429 4.48 21.41 -9.02
CA GLU A 429 5.06 20.70 -10.17
C GLU A 429 4.17 20.73 -11.41
N GLY A 430 2.93 21.26 -11.25
CA GLY A 430 1.93 21.21 -12.31
C GLY A 430 1.34 19.81 -12.50
N PHE A 431 0.85 19.54 -13.71
CA PHE A 431 0.34 18.23 -14.09
C PHE A 431 1.51 17.27 -14.36
N LEU A 432 1.39 16.04 -13.88
CA LEU A 432 2.31 14.94 -14.13
C LEU A 432 1.52 13.66 -14.42
N ALA A 433 1.90 12.94 -15.46
CA ALA A 433 1.41 11.61 -15.78
C ALA A 433 2.59 10.63 -15.80
N GLU A 434 2.36 9.43 -15.29
CA GLU A 434 3.35 8.35 -15.31
C GLU A 434 2.71 7.06 -15.82
N VAL A 435 3.44 6.37 -16.67
CA VAL A 435 3.17 4.99 -17.08
C VAL A 435 4.28 4.12 -16.53
N SER A 436 3.93 3.09 -15.78
CA SER A 436 4.91 2.16 -15.25
C SER A 436 4.51 0.71 -15.42
N VAL A 437 5.52 -0.11 -15.65
CA VAL A 437 5.42 -1.58 -15.67
C VAL A 437 6.30 -2.10 -14.55
N SER A 438 5.77 -2.92 -13.69
CA SER A 438 6.56 -3.59 -12.66
C SER A 438 6.24 -5.07 -12.56
N GLN A 439 7.24 -5.83 -12.14
CA GLN A 439 7.13 -7.26 -11.85
C GLN A 439 7.82 -7.52 -10.52
N SER A 440 7.06 -7.98 -9.52
CA SER A 440 7.59 -8.21 -8.17
C SER A 440 8.18 -9.60 -7.98
N ASN A 441 7.90 -10.52 -8.90
CA ASN A 441 8.47 -11.87 -8.91
C ASN A 441 9.04 -12.19 -10.29
N PHE A 442 10.10 -11.45 -10.71
CA PHE A 442 10.68 -11.58 -12.02
C PHE A 442 11.28 -12.97 -12.22
N LEU A 443 10.85 -13.67 -13.29
CA LEU A 443 11.23 -15.06 -13.61
C LEU A 443 10.98 -16.06 -12.46
N GLY A 444 10.07 -15.77 -11.54
CA GLY A 444 9.77 -16.63 -10.39
C GLY A 444 10.87 -16.64 -9.31
N ARG A 445 11.83 -15.70 -9.37
CA ARG A 445 12.99 -15.65 -8.45
C ARG A 445 12.76 -14.76 -7.24
N GLY A 446 11.61 -14.07 -7.17
CA GLY A 446 11.35 -13.08 -6.13
C GLY A 446 12.13 -11.78 -6.31
N GLU A 447 12.67 -11.54 -7.50
CA GLU A 447 13.35 -10.30 -7.88
C GLU A 447 12.32 -9.24 -8.29
N TYR A 448 12.57 -7.99 -7.96
CA TYR A 448 11.70 -6.86 -8.34
C TYR A 448 12.34 -6.07 -9.48
N ILE A 449 11.57 -5.82 -10.52
CA ILE A 449 11.93 -4.89 -11.59
C ILE A 449 10.79 -3.91 -11.85
N ARG A 450 11.12 -2.64 -12.04
CA ARG A 450 10.17 -1.60 -12.43
C ARG A 450 10.79 -0.68 -13.47
N THR A 451 10.02 -0.37 -14.50
CA THR A 451 10.34 0.67 -15.48
C THR A 451 9.20 1.68 -15.47
N ALA A 452 9.54 2.96 -15.39
CA ALA A 452 8.57 4.04 -15.41
C ALA A 452 8.98 5.13 -16.37
N VAL A 453 7.98 5.71 -17.05
CA VAL A 453 8.11 6.90 -17.88
C VAL A 453 7.15 7.94 -17.34
N SER A 454 7.68 9.09 -16.96
CA SER A 454 6.89 10.22 -16.47
C SER A 454 6.95 11.40 -17.45
N VAL A 455 5.81 12.04 -17.66
CA VAL A 455 5.68 13.24 -18.50
C VAL A 455 4.76 14.21 -17.79
N GLY A 456 5.26 15.40 -17.54
CA GLY A 456 4.52 16.44 -16.87
C GLY A 456 4.76 17.82 -17.45
N GLN A 457 4.16 18.82 -16.84
CA GLN A 457 4.26 20.21 -17.26
C GLN A 457 5.68 20.74 -17.12
N TYR A 458 6.37 20.39 -16.02
CA TYR A 458 7.72 20.88 -15.70
C TYR A 458 8.71 19.74 -15.42
N ALA A 459 8.27 18.48 -15.52
CA ALA A 459 9.13 17.34 -15.27
C ALA A 459 8.89 16.22 -16.29
N LYS A 460 9.99 15.59 -16.75
CA LYS A 460 9.94 14.42 -17.62
C LYS A 460 11.02 13.45 -17.17
N GLY A 461 10.77 12.15 -17.28
CA GLY A 461 11.80 11.20 -16.87
C GLY A 461 11.52 9.77 -17.28
N ILE A 462 12.60 8.99 -17.25
CA ILE A 462 12.57 7.54 -17.34
C ILE A 462 13.37 6.96 -16.17
N GLU A 463 12.85 5.92 -15.59
CA GLU A 463 13.49 5.20 -14.48
C GLU A 463 13.44 3.70 -14.72
N LEU A 464 14.51 3.03 -14.33
CA LEU A 464 14.63 1.58 -14.23
C LEU A 464 15.12 1.24 -12.84
N ASN A 465 14.37 0.44 -12.10
CA ASN A 465 14.70 -0.04 -10.77
C ASN A 465 14.78 -1.56 -10.79
N TYR A 466 15.81 -2.13 -10.22
CA TYR A 466 15.98 -3.56 -10.02
C TYR A 466 16.38 -3.83 -8.57
N THR A 467 15.81 -4.88 -7.97
CA THR A 467 16.16 -5.32 -6.60
C THR A 467 16.13 -6.83 -6.50
N GLU A 468 17.21 -7.42 -6.05
CA GLU A 468 17.31 -8.78 -5.55
C GLU A 468 17.24 -8.73 -4.02
N PRO A 469 16.16 -9.24 -3.39
CA PRO A 469 15.96 -9.14 -1.93
C PRO A 469 16.82 -10.11 -1.12
N PHE A 470 17.39 -11.14 -1.76
CA PHE A 470 18.23 -12.17 -1.11
C PHE A 470 19.56 -12.33 -1.84
N PHE A 471 20.31 -11.24 -1.91
CA PHE A 471 21.61 -11.26 -2.58
C PHE A 471 22.60 -12.21 -1.88
N LEU A 472 23.22 -13.10 -2.65
CA LEU A 472 24.10 -14.18 -2.16
C LEU A 472 23.42 -15.13 -1.16
N ASP A 473 22.12 -15.42 -1.38
CA ASP A 473 21.30 -16.28 -0.52
C ASP A 473 21.22 -15.82 0.95
N GLN A 474 21.51 -14.55 1.20
CA GLN A 474 21.37 -13.91 2.49
C GLN A 474 20.23 -12.87 2.46
N ARG A 475 19.66 -12.55 3.59
CA ARG A 475 18.68 -11.46 3.72
C ARG A 475 19.36 -10.10 3.55
N LEU A 476 19.94 -9.90 2.41
CA LEU A 476 20.63 -8.71 1.98
C LEU A 476 20.02 -8.26 0.66
N ALA A 477 19.25 -7.20 0.67
CA ALA A 477 18.70 -6.65 -0.56
C ALA A 477 19.79 -5.92 -1.33
N ALA A 478 20.03 -6.30 -2.58
CA ALA A 478 20.91 -5.57 -3.49
C ALA A 478 20.10 -5.04 -4.65
N GLY A 479 20.36 -3.80 -5.06
CA GLY A 479 19.62 -3.19 -6.16
C GLY A 479 20.44 -2.17 -6.91
N PHE A 480 19.96 -1.88 -8.12
CA PHE A 480 20.44 -0.74 -8.87
C PHE A 480 19.26 0.05 -9.44
N ASP A 481 19.45 1.35 -9.52
CA ASP A 481 18.52 2.28 -10.12
C ASP A 481 19.25 3.02 -11.22
N ALA A 482 18.63 3.15 -12.41
CA ALA A 482 19.11 3.96 -13.50
C ALA A 482 18.01 4.94 -13.90
N TYR A 483 18.38 6.19 -14.10
CA TYR A 483 17.39 7.23 -14.39
C TYR A 483 17.93 8.34 -15.28
N SER A 484 17.02 8.94 -16.02
CA SER A 484 17.24 10.19 -16.73
C SER A 484 16.02 11.07 -16.54
N LYS A 485 16.20 12.19 -15.86
CA LYS A 485 15.14 13.12 -15.47
C LYS A 485 15.47 14.53 -15.91
N VAL A 486 14.46 15.24 -16.37
CA VAL A 486 14.52 16.65 -16.70
C VAL A 486 13.51 17.39 -15.85
N THR A 487 13.97 18.44 -15.15
CA THR A 487 13.10 19.44 -14.55
C THR A 487 13.22 20.72 -15.35
N GLU A 488 12.12 21.19 -15.93
CA GLU A 488 12.09 22.40 -16.75
C GLU A 488 11.84 23.65 -15.89
N ALA A 489 12.21 24.81 -16.42
CA ALA A 489 11.95 26.08 -15.78
C ALA A 489 10.44 26.29 -15.55
N SER A 490 10.09 26.82 -14.39
CA SER A 490 8.73 27.07 -13.95
C SER A 490 8.64 28.42 -13.25
N THR A 491 7.47 28.77 -12.76
CA THR A 491 7.27 29.98 -11.93
C THR A 491 8.18 30.02 -10.69
N TRP A 492 8.63 28.85 -10.20
CA TRP A 492 9.42 28.71 -8.98
C TRP A 492 10.89 28.40 -9.24
N GLN A 493 11.25 28.03 -10.48
CA GLN A 493 12.58 27.58 -10.85
C GLN A 493 12.95 28.17 -12.23
N TYR A 494 13.96 29.03 -12.28
CA TYR A 494 14.38 29.78 -13.47
C TYR A 494 15.42 29.03 -14.33
N TYR A 495 15.55 27.71 -14.19
CA TYR A 495 16.51 26.89 -14.92
C TYR A 495 15.95 25.51 -15.25
N ASN A 496 16.49 24.90 -16.30
CA ASN A 496 16.28 23.51 -16.60
C ASN A 496 17.43 22.69 -16.01
N ASN A 497 17.11 21.54 -15.42
CA ASN A 497 18.12 20.63 -14.91
C ASN A 497 17.89 19.23 -15.46
N TRP A 498 18.84 18.72 -16.19
CA TRP A 498 18.83 17.36 -16.73
C TRP A 498 19.78 16.50 -15.90
N VAL A 499 19.26 15.49 -15.24
CA VAL A 499 20.02 14.58 -14.36
C VAL A 499 19.95 13.17 -14.94
N THR A 500 21.10 12.61 -15.31
CA THR A 500 21.19 11.23 -15.80
C THR A 500 22.23 10.49 -14.96
N GLY A 501 21.85 9.35 -14.42
CA GLY A 501 22.75 8.60 -13.55
C GLY A 501 22.20 7.28 -13.05
N GLY A 502 22.87 6.75 -12.05
CA GLY A 502 22.45 5.53 -11.40
C GLY A 502 22.92 5.42 -9.94
N THR A 503 22.26 4.52 -9.23
CA THR A 503 22.55 4.21 -7.84
C THR A 503 22.70 2.71 -7.67
N LEU A 504 23.75 2.28 -7.01
CA LEU A 504 23.90 0.93 -6.47
C LEU A 504 23.54 1.00 -4.98
N ARG A 505 22.71 0.10 -4.52
CA ARG A 505 22.23 0.11 -3.13
C ARG A 505 22.22 -1.30 -2.54
N LEU A 506 22.51 -1.35 -1.24
CA LEU A 506 22.33 -2.54 -0.43
C LEU A 506 21.36 -2.20 0.69
N GLY A 507 20.51 -3.15 1.08
CA GLY A 507 19.62 -3.02 2.22
C GLY A 507 19.93 -4.14 3.21
N ILE A 508 20.45 -3.77 4.36
CA ILE A 508 20.88 -4.70 5.42
C ILE A 508 19.89 -4.55 6.57
N PRO A 509 18.96 -5.48 6.78
CA PRO A 509 18.11 -5.47 7.98
C PRO A 509 18.97 -5.85 9.18
N ILE A 510 19.10 -4.93 10.14
CA ILE A 510 19.81 -5.18 11.40
C ILE A 510 18.85 -5.86 12.39
N THR A 511 17.63 -5.33 12.48
CA THR A 511 16.49 -5.92 13.20
C THR A 511 15.25 -5.88 12.31
N ASP A 512 14.10 -6.35 12.82
CA ASP A 512 12.82 -6.24 12.11
C ASP A 512 12.43 -4.74 11.90
N GLU A 513 12.88 -3.84 12.77
CA GLU A 513 12.59 -2.41 12.75
C GLU A 513 13.72 -1.53 12.17
N ILE A 514 14.97 -2.01 12.19
CA ILE A 514 16.16 -1.22 11.82
C ILE A 514 16.76 -1.75 10.51
N THR A 515 16.89 -0.85 9.54
CA THR A 515 17.55 -1.14 8.27
C THR A 515 18.70 -0.18 8.04
N PHE A 516 19.88 -0.70 7.67
CA PHE A 516 21.02 0.06 7.22
C PHE A 516 21.19 -0.10 5.70
N ALA A 517 21.17 1.00 4.95
CA ALA A 517 21.21 0.96 3.50
C ALA A 517 22.36 1.81 2.95
N PRO A 518 23.58 1.24 2.79
CA PRO A 518 24.68 1.89 2.08
C PRO A 518 24.37 1.95 0.57
N ARG A 519 24.88 3.01 -0.08
CA ARG A 519 24.70 3.21 -1.51
C ARG A 519 25.86 3.94 -2.14
N TYR A 520 26.05 3.70 -3.43
CA TYR A 520 26.89 4.51 -4.29
C TYR A 520 26.01 5.14 -5.38
N THR A 521 26.12 6.45 -5.56
CA THR A 521 25.34 7.17 -6.58
C THR A 521 26.30 7.97 -7.47
N GLY A 522 26.18 7.78 -8.78
CA GLY A 522 26.89 8.55 -9.78
C GLY A 522 25.89 9.17 -10.77
N TYR A 523 26.00 10.47 -11.03
CA TYR A 523 25.17 11.13 -12.02
C TYR A 523 25.85 12.33 -12.66
N VAL A 524 25.39 12.68 -13.85
CA VAL A 524 25.70 13.93 -14.54
C VAL A 524 24.49 14.83 -14.45
N SER A 525 24.68 16.05 -13.97
CA SER A 525 23.67 17.10 -13.93
C SER A 525 24.04 18.15 -14.96
N ARG A 526 23.13 18.42 -15.92
CA ARG A 526 23.26 19.49 -16.91
C ARG A 526 22.28 20.59 -16.60
N LEU A 527 22.80 21.73 -16.16
CA LEU A 527 22.00 22.90 -15.88
C LEU A 527 22.05 23.89 -17.05
N SER A 528 20.89 24.31 -17.52
CA SER A 528 20.74 25.34 -18.54
C SER A 528 19.67 26.36 -18.15
N ILE A 529 19.87 27.61 -18.47
CA ILE A 529 18.93 28.69 -18.24
C ILE A 529 18.26 29.02 -19.57
N PRO A 530 16.92 29.05 -19.65
CA PRO A 530 16.20 29.49 -20.86
C PRO A 530 16.61 30.91 -21.27
N SER A 531 16.60 31.20 -22.57
CA SER A 531 17.06 32.49 -23.12
C SER A 531 16.35 33.68 -22.49
N GLY A 532 15.02 33.57 -22.22
CA GLY A 532 14.24 34.63 -21.58
C GLY A 532 14.69 35.03 -20.17
N TYR A 533 15.50 34.19 -19.50
CA TYR A 533 16.11 34.47 -18.19
C TYR A 533 17.63 34.66 -18.28
N ASN A 534 18.19 34.68 -19.50
CA ASN A 534 19.63 34.77 -19.76
C ASN A 534 19.94 35.64 -21.00
N ASP A 535 19.12 36.66 -21.24
CA ASP A 535 19.22 37.54 -22.43
C ASP A 535 20.51 38.37 -22.40
N CYS A 536 21.05 38.61 -21.26
CA CYS A 536 22.22 39.45 -21.05
C CYS A 536 23.57 38.69 -21.03
N GLY A 537 23.59 37.54 -21.66
CA GLY A 537 24.82 36.77 -21.90
C GLY A 537 25.27 35.96 -20.68
N ALA A 538 25.29 34.66 -20.84
CA ALA A 538 25.92 33.72 -19.92
C ALA A 538 27.44 33.66 -20.07
N SER A 539 28.01 34.44 -20.96
CA SER A 539 29.44 34.43 -21.13
C SER A 539 30.13 34.92 -19.88
N ALA A 540 31.10 34.17 -19.38
CA ALA A 540 31.90 34.49 -18.21
C ALA A 540 32.72 35.81 -18.37
N THR A 541 32.58 36.43 -19.47
CA THR A 541 33.00 37.79 -19.73
C THR A 541 31.76 38.71 -19.63
N PHE A 542 31.50 39.15 -18.46
CA PHE A 542 30.69 40.31 -18.22
C PHE A 542 31.41 41.54 -18.69
N PRO A 543 31.04 42.14 -19.79
CA PRO A 543 31.77 43.31 -20.16
C PRO A 543 30.89 44.38 -20.74
N SER A 544 29.70 44.52 -20.32
CA SER A 544 29.05 45.77 -20.65
C SER A 544 28.96 46.63 -19.38
N PRO A 545 29.60 47.77 -19.30
CA PRO A 545 29.51 48.67 -18.19
C PRO A 545 28.08 49.10 -17.91
N ASN A 546 27.14 48.86 -18.83
CA ASN A 546 25.76 49.34 -18.70
C ASN A 546 24.75 48.22 -18.50
N TYR A 547 25.16 46.94 -18.42
CA TYR A 547 24.24 45.82 -18.22
C TYR A 547 23.02 45.88 -19.15
N THR A 548 23.27 46.19 -20.42
CA THR A 548 22.23 46.32 -21.44
C THR A 548 22.44 45.30 -22.55
N ALA A 549 21.36 44.80 -23.09
CA ALA A 549 21.33 43.98 -24.28
C ALA A 549 20.43 44.67 -25.34
N THR A 550 20.53 44.20 -26.55
CA THR A 550 19.78 44.74 -27.69
C THR A 550 18.74 43.68 -28.11
N ASP A 551 17.48 44.07 -28.20
CA ASP A 551 16.43 43.20 -28.69
C ASP A 551 16.58 42.94 -30.20
N SER A 552 15.76 42.06 -30.76
CA SER A 552 15.73 41.75 -32.19
C SER A 552 15.35 42.94 -33.07
N SER A 553 14.85 44.03 -32.48
CA SER A 553 14.51 45.29 -33.11
C SER A 553 15.59 46.36 -33.00
N GLY A 554 16.73 46.06 -32.34
CA GLY A 554 17.83 46.97 -32.12
C GLY A 554 17.67 47.95 -30.94
N ASN A 555 16.64 47.76 -30.09
CA ASN A 555 16.45 48.58 -28.94
C ASN A 555 17.28 48.07 -27.75
N LEU A 556 17.94 49.00 -27.06
CA LEU A 556 18.69 48.69 -25.83
C LEU A 556 17.71 48.53 -24.67
N TYR A 557 17.83 47.44 -23.91
CA TYR A 557 17.07 47.20 -22.70
C TYR A 557 18.01 46.82 -21.55
N SER A 558 17.59 47.13 -20.33
CA SER A 558 18.33 46.74 -19.14
C SER A 558 18.10 45.25 -18.82
N CYS A 559 19.17 44.50 -18.67
CA CYS A 559 19.13 43.11 -18.26
C CYS A 559 18.51 42.89 -16.90
N LEU A 560 18.49 43.91 -16.06
CA LEU A 560 17.83 43.86 -14.75
C LEU A 560 16.32 44.02 -14.85
N SER A 561 15.79 44.48 -16.01
CA SER A 561 14.36 44.72 -16.19
C SER A 561 13.59 43.50 -16.71
N ASN A 562 14.25 42.38 -16.94
CA ASN A 562 13.73 41.27 -17.77
C ASN A 562 13.51 39.95 -17.03
N GLY A 563 13.54 39.94 -15.70
CA GLY A 563 13.42 38.70 -14.91
C GLY A 563 14.63 37.78 -15.01
N GLU A 564 15.79 38.38 -15.21
CA GLU A 564 17.07 37.68 -15.39
C GLU A 564 17.41 36.73 -14.24
N ALA A 565 17.93 35.56 -14.55
CA ALA A 565 18.31 34.59 -13.53
C ALA A 565 19.48 35.13 -12.67
N SER A 566 19.45 34.75 -11.38
CA SER A 566 20.52 35.08 -10.46
C SER A 566 21.89 34.67 -10.99
N LEU A 567 22.88 35.48 -10.70
CA LEU A 567 24.26 35.16 -11.01
C LEU A 567 24.74 33.81 -10.50
N ALA A 568 24.27 33.41 -9.30
CA ALA A 568 24.58 32.12 -8.73
C ALA A 568 24.07 30.96 -9.59
N LEU A 569 22.91 31.16 -10.25
CA LEU A 569 22.38 30.18 -11.26
C LEU A 569 23.22 30.20 -12.54
N LYS A 570 23.62 31.37 -13.02
CA LYS A 570 24.43 31.48 -14.23
C LYS A 570 25.81 30.80 -14.04
N GLN A 571 26.43 30.94 -12.87
CA GLN A 571 27.68 30.26 -12.51
C GLN A 571 27.54 28.73 -12.42
N ALA A 572 26.33 28.22 -12.08
CA ALA A 572 26.04 26.80 -11.97
C ALA A 572 25.72 26.13 -13.31
N GLN A 573 25.64 26.89 -14.41
CA GLN A 573 25.40 26.33 -15.75
C GLN A 573 26.49 25.35 -16.18
N GLY A 574 26.09 24.42 -17.04
CA GLY A 574 27.00 23.42 -17.63
C GLY A 574 26.75 22.01 -17.12
N ASN A 575 27.72 21.15 -17.41
CA ASN A 575 27.68 19.75 -17.04
C ASN A 575 28.51 19.52 -15.78
N TRP A 576 27.93 18.83 -14.79
CA TRP A 576 28.61 18.54 -13.54
C TRP A 576 28.46 17.05 -13.22
N VAL A 577 29.57 16.40 -12.97
CA VAL A 577 29.63 15.01 -12.54
C VAL A 577 29.62 14.95 -11.02
N THR A 578 28.67 14.23 -10.45
CA THR A 578 28.60 13.96 -9.01
C THR A 578 28.75 12.47 -8.78
N SER A 579 29.73 12.12 -7.96
CA SER A 579 30.00 10.76 -7.53
C SER A 579 30.05 10.74 -6.00
N MET A 580 29.17 9.97 -5.37
CA MET A 580 29.03 9.98 -3.92
C MET A 580 28.77 8.59 -3.34
N VAL A 581 29.30 8.37 -2.16
CA VAL A 581 28.99 7.24 -1.29
C VAL A 581 28.10 7.75 -0.16
N GLY A 582 27.10 7.00 0.20
CA GLY A 582 26.22 7.40 1.29
C GLY A 582 25.56 6.20 1.97
N TYR A 583 24.83 6.48 3.02
CA TYR A 583 23.99 5.51 3.70
C TYR A 583 22.69 6.14 4.19
N THR A 584 21.72 5.28 4.43
CA THR A 584 20.50 5.60 5.17
C THR A 584 20.36 4.61 6.30
N LEU A 585 20.17 5.10 7.51
CA LEU A 585 19.76 4.33 8.67
C LEU A 585 18.30 4.63 8.94
N SER A 586 17.45 3.61 8.84
CA SER A 586 16.01 3.72 9.03
C SER A 586 15.57 2.90 10.23
N TYR A 587 14.70 3.49 11.06
CA TYR A 587 13.96 2.82 12.12
C TYR A 587 12.47 2.99 11.88
N SER A 588 11.67 1.93 11.99
CA SER A 588 10.22 1.99 11.84
C SER A 588 9.55 0.88 12.65
N ASP A 589 8.70 1.28 13.60
CA ASP A 589 7.83 0.39 14.38
C ASP A 589 6.33 0.76 14.21
N ILE A 590 6.00 1.46 13.13
CA ILE A 590 4.63 1.89 12.84
C ILE A 590 3.70 0.69 12.61
N ASP A 591 2.49 0.80 13.13
CA ASP A 591 1.45 -0.25 13.05
C ASP A 591 0.99 -0.55 11.61
N ASN A 592 0.81 0.48 10.80
CA ASN A 592 0.37 0.35 9.40
C ASN A 592 1.10 1.36 8.50
N PRO A 593 1.95 0.91 7.55
CA PRO A 593 2.68 1.82 6.67
C PRO A 593 1.80 2.70 5.77
N ARG A 594 0.56 2.29 5.47
CA ARG A 594 -0.36 3.04 4.59
C ARG A 594 -1.18 4.08 5.34
N ASP A 595 -1.55 3.80 6.57
CA ASP A 595 -2.35 4.68 7.44
C ASP A 595 -1.88 4.49 8.88
N PRO A 596 -0.74 5.10 9.27
CA PRO A 596 -0.16 4.90 10.59
C PRO A 596 -0.94 5.64 11.67
N HIS A 597 -1.28 4.92 12.74
CA HIS A 597 -1.94 5.46 13.92
C HIS A 597 -1.03 5.46 15.15
N LEU A 598 -0.08 4.53 15.22
CA LEU A 598 0.80 4.35 16.36
C LEU A 598 2.22 4.01 15.91
N GLY A 599 3.23 4.52 16.61
CA GLY A 599 4.63 4.18 16.42
C GLY A 599 5.52 5.33 15.98
N ILE A 600 6.77 5.04 15.69
CA ILE A 600 7.81 5.98 15.29
C ILE A 600 8.41 5.56 13.95
N SER A 601 8.66 6.55 13.09
CA SER A 601 9.48 6.37 11.89
C SER A 601 10.60 7.40 11.90
N ALA A 602 11.84 6.94 11.83
CA ALA A 602 13.01 7.80 11.85
C ALA A 602 13.99 7.41 10.75
N ASN A 603 14.53 8.41 10.03
CA ASN A 603 15.52 8.20 9.00
C ASN A 603 16.68 9.18 9.17
N ILE A 604 17.91 8.69 9.12
CA ILE A 604 19.12 9.50 9.00
C ILE A 604 19.81 9.10 7.71
N LYS A 605 20.07 10.08 6.85
CA LYS A 605 20.74 9.92 5.58
C LYS A 605 22.00 10.77 5.54
N GLN A 606 23.12 10.18 5.15
CA GLN A 606 24.37 10.91 4.93
C GLN A 606 24.97 10.51 3.58
N ASP A 607 25.39 11.52 2.82
CA ASP A 607 26.02 11.41 1.53
C ASP A 607 27.37 12.16 1.55
N PHE A 608 28.43 11.49 1.10
CA PHE A 608 29.74 12.02 0.90
C PHE A 608 30.05 12.08 -0.61
N ALA A 609 29.98 13.26 -1.20
CA ALA A 609 30.31 13.51 -2.60
C ALA A 609 31.79 13.93 -2.74
N GLY A 610 32.43 13.45 -3.82
CA GLY A 610 33.83 13.72 -4.10
C GLY A 610 34.70 12.45 -4.20
N VAL A 611 34.02 11.29 -4.36
CA VAL A 611 34.70 10.03 -4.71
C VAL A 611 34.91 10.00 -6.24
N GLY A 612 35.59 11.04 -6.78
CA GLY A 612 35.59 11.38 -8.20
C GLY A 612 34.47 12.38 -8.55
N GLY A 613 34.55 13.01 -9.73
CA GLY A 613 33.60 14.03 -10.18
C GLY A 613 33.89 15.44 -9.63
N ASP A 614 33.01 16.38 -9.99
CA ASP A 614 33.21 17.81 -9.76
C ASP A 614 32.64 18.27 -8.42
N SER A 615 31.62 17.63 -7.92
CA SER A 615 30.91 18.01 -6.67
C SER A 615 31.61 17.45 -5.43
N LYS A 616 31.93 18.31 -4.44
CA LYS A 616 32.60 17.93 -3.19
C LYS A 616 31.84 18.47 -1.98
N PHE A 617 31.01 17.64 -1.37
CA PHE A 617 30.24 18.00 -0.18
C PHE A 617 29.92 16.79 0.71
N ILE A 618 29.64 17.11 1.97
CA ILE A 618 28.97 16.16 2.90
C ILE A 618 27.58 16.70 3.17
N ARG A 619 26.57 15.86 2.91
CA ARG A 619 25.16 16.17 3.16
C ARG A 619 24.61 15.21 4.19
N THR A 620 24.05 15.73 5.27
CA THR A 620 23.38 14.95 6.32
C THR A 620 21.94 15.44 6.44
N THR A 621 20.97 14.54 6.45
CA THR A 621 19.55 14.84 6.67
C THR A 621 18.95 13.87 7.66
N GLY A 622 17.99 14.34 8.46
CA GLY A 622 17.21 13.53 9.40
C GLY A 622 15.73 13.90 9.32
N ASP A 623 14.87 12.89 9.47
CA ASP A 623 13.40 13.02 9.56
C ASP A 623 12.91 12.03 10.59
N VAL A 624 12.15 12.50 11.58
CA VAL A 624 11.53 11.69 12.62
C VAL A 624 10.06 12.02 12.67
N ARG A 625 9.22 11.01 12.67
CA ARG A 625 7.76 11.10 12.78
C ARG A 625 7.29 10.22 13.92
N TYR A 626 6.44 10.76 14.77
CA TYR A 626 5.78 10.06 15.85
C TYR A 626 4.28 10.12 15.64
N TYR A 627 3.63 8.97 15.71
CA TYR A 627 2.18 8.79 15.55
C TYR A 627 1.60 8.31 16.86
N HIS A 628 0.49 8.91 17.27
CA HIS A 628 -0.20 8.52 18.50
C HIS A 628 -1.70 8.75 18.38
N GLU A 629 -2.47 7.76 18.79
CA GLU A 629 -3.93 7.91 18.91
C GLU A 629 -4.26 8.79 20.11
N LEU A 630 -4.94 9.93 19.87
CA LEU A 630 -5.20 10.94 20.89
C LEU A 630 -6.50 10.68 21.64
N TYR A 631 -7.56 10.32 20.92
CA TYR A 631 -8.90 10.15 21.49
C TYR A 631 -9.78 9.40 20.48
N PHE A 632 -10.44 8.29 20.92
CA PHE A 632 -11.12 7.35 20.03
C PHE A 632 -10.21 6.82 18.91
N ASP A 633 -10.43 5.60 18.47
CA ASP A 633 -9.60 4.83 17.53
C ASP A 633 -9.34 5.46 16.14
N ASN A 634 -9.62 6.75 15.95
CA ASN A 634 -9.53 7.41 14.65
C ASN A 634 -8.99 8.85 14.66
N VAL A 635 -8.66 9.41 15.84
CA VAL A 635 -8.04 10.73 15.94
C VAL A 635 -6.55 10.55 16.19
N VAL A 636 -5.74 10.84 15.17
CA VAL A 636 -4.29 10.61 15.19
C VAL A 636 -3.54 11.93 15.33
N GLY A 637 -2.72 12.04 16.35
CA GLY A 637 -1.72 13.07 16.52
C GLY A 637 -0.42 12.67 15.83
N ILE A 638 0.15 13.59 15.05
CA ILE A 638 1.40 13.38 14.32
C ILE A 638 2.36 14.50 14.73
N ALA A 639 3.52 14.13 15.23
CA ALA A 639 4.62 15.03 15.45
C ALA A 639 5.77 14.69 14.49
N ARG A 640 6.30 15.68 13.77
CA ARG A 640 7.43 15.53 12.86
C ARG A 640 8.52 16.51 13.19
N VAL A 641 9.75 16.02 13.18
CA VAL A 641 10.96 16.84 13.27
C VAL A 641 11.87 16.47 12.11
N GLN A 642 12.38 17.46 11.40
CA GLN A 642 13.29 17.28 10.29
C GLN A 642 14.43 18.30 10.32
N GLY A 643 15.58 17.92 9.80
CA GLY A 643 16.73 18.80 9.71
C GLY A 643 17.78 18.29 8.75
N GLY A 644 18.64 19.20 8.32
CA GLY A 644 19.75 18.84 7.46
C GLY A 644 20.84 19.90 7.39
N ASN A 645 22.00 19.42 7.06
CA ASN A 645 23.20 20.22 6.83
C ASN A 645 23.90 19.74 5.56
N ILE A 646 24.43 20.68 4.79
CA ILE A 646 25.36 20.40 3.69
C ILE A 646 26.60 21.30 3.85
N THR A 647 27.75 20.69 3.76
CA THR A 647 29.04 21.39 3.90
C THR A 647 29.95 21.00 2.75
N ALA A 648 30.47 21.99 2.02
CA ALA A 648 31.52 21.80 1.03
C ALA A 648 32.85 21.42 1.69
N TRP A 649 33.68 20.67 0.99
CA TRP A 649 35.04 20.36 1.35
C TRP A 649 35.96 20.49 0.15
N GLY A 650 37.29 20.57 0.38
CA GLY A 650 38.28 20.64 -0.69
C GLY A 650 38.37 21.97 -1.44
N ASN A 651 37.97 23.08 -0.80
CA ASN A 651 37.97 24.44 -1.38
C ASN A 651 37.06 24.66 -2.61
N GLU A 652 36.15 23.72 -2.88
CA GLU A 652 35.16 23.87 -3.93
C GLU A 652 33.88 24.52 -3.37
N PRO A 653 33.34 25.56 -4.04
CA PRO A 653 32.06 26.14 -3.58
C PRO A 653 30.91 25.22 -3.83
N LEU A 654 29.90 25.22 -2.97
CA LEU A 654 28.62 24.56 -3.23
C LEU A 654 27.93 25.28 -4.38
N ARG A 655 27.43 24.48 -5.34
CA ARG A 655 26.51 25.00 -6.35
C ARG A 655 25.16 25.31 -5.74
N ILE A 656 24.48 26.32 -6.28
CA ILE A 656 23.11 26.67 -5.84
C ILE A 656 22.16 25.49 -5.88
N VAL A 657 22.29 24.57 -6.85
CA VAL A 657 21.47 23.37 -7.01
C VAL A 657 21.79 22.26 -6.00
N ASP A 658 22.93 22.32 -5.32
CA ASP A 658 23.28 21.39 -4.25
C ASP A 658 22.73 21.84 -2.89
N ASN A 659 22.38 23.12 -2.73
CA ASN A 659 21.77 23.68 -1.53
C ASN A 659 20.38 23.11 -1.28
N PHE A 660 19.93 23.14 -0.03
CA PHE A 660 18.54 22.87 0.28
C PHE A 660 17.64 23.99 -0.24
N ASN A 661 16.62 23.63 -1.00
CA ASN A 661 15.64 24.58 -1.51
C ASN A 661 14.25 24.14 -0.99
N LEU A 662 13.77 24.76 0.06
CA LEU A 662 12.61 24.34 0.82
C LEU A 662 11.54 25.44 0.83
N GLY A 663 10.33 25.04 1.07
CA GLY A 663 9.17 25.90 1.20
C GLY A 663 8.09 25.12 1.90
N ASN A 664 7.02 24.78 1.18
CA ASN A 664 5.87 24.07 1.69
C ASN A 664 6.22 22.67 2.26
N SER A 665 7.31 22.04 1.84
CA SER A 665 7.82 20.78 2.39
C SER A 665 8.38 20.90 3.82
N LEU A 666 8.78 22.11 4.23
CA LEU A 666 9.25 22.41 5.58
C LEU A 666 8.17 23.12 6.41
N VAL A 667 7.56 24.18 5.86
CA VAL A 667 6.49 24.98 6.49
C VAL A 667 5.40 25.21 5.45
N ARG A 668 4.22 24.63 5.61
CA ARG A 668 3.09 24.82 4.72
C ARG A 668 2.63 26.29 4.72
N GLY A 669 2.13 26.79 3.61
CA GLY A 669 1.76 28.20 3.44
C GLY A 669 2.84 29.04 2.77
N PHE A 670 4.03 28.44 2.52
CA PHE A 670 5.10 29.05 1.73
C PHE A 670 5.23 28.33 0.37
N ALA A 671 5.58 29.08 -0.66
CA ALA A 671 5.81 28.55 -1.99
C ALA A 671 7.03 27.60 -2.04
N PRO A 672 7.21 26.79 -3.07
CA PRO A 672 8.44 26.08 -3.34
C PRO A 672 9.62 27.06 -3.40
N GLY A 673 10.69 26.77 -2.65
CA GLY A 673 11.79 27.75 -2.49
C GLY A 673 11.37 29.08 -1.85
N GLY A 674 10.21 29.13 -1.21
CA GLY A 674 9.64 30.35 -0.64
C GLY A 674 10.27 30.77 0.69
N ILE A 675 11.13 29.95 1.28
CA ILE A 675 11.78 30.18 2.57
C ILE A 675 13.31 30.25 2.35
N GLY A 676 13.98 31.10 3.12
CA GLY A 676 15.43 31.12 3.21
C GLY A 676 16.10 32.17 2.33
N PRO A 677 17.40 32.00 2.08
CA PRO A 677 18.19 32.97 1.33
C PRO A 677 17.70 33.18 -0.09
N ARG A 678 17.56 34.44 -0.49
CA ARG A 678 17.10 34.85 -1.84
C ARG A 678 17.98 35.94 -2.39
N ASP A 679 18.17 35.91 -3.70
CA ASP A 679 18.79 37.01 -4.45
C ASP A 679 17.69 37.99 -4.89
N VAL A 680 17.65 39.12 -4.28
CA VAL A 680 16.69 40.19 -4.55
C VAL A 680 17.21 41.30 -5.46
N THR A 681 18.36 41.10 -6.08
CA THR A 681 18.98 42.08 -6.96
C THR A 681 18.01 42.62 -8.03
N ASN A 682 17.16 41.75 -8.55
CA ASN A 682 16.17 42.09 -9.58
C ASN A 682 14.79 42.42 -9.05
N SER A 683 14.52 42.25 -7.76
CA SER A 683 13.20 42.43 -7.15
C SER A 683 12.67 43.85 -7.19
N ALA A 684 13.56 44.84 -7.21
CA ALA A 684 13.17 46.26 -7.29
C ALA A 684 12.44 46.63 -8.59
N TYR A 685 12.62 45.84 -9.65
CA TYR A 685 12.03 46.08 -10.98
C TYR A 685 10.79 45.28 -11.27
N PHE A 686 10.54 44.19 -10.54
CA PHE A 686 9.50 43.19 -10.92
C PHE A 686 8.41 42.95 -9.91
N SER A 687 8.35 43.57 -8.77
CA SER A 687 7.48 43.13 -7.67
C SER A 687 7.65 41.60 -7.34
N ASP A 688 8.73 41.01 -7.83
CA ASP A 688 9.04 39.59 -7.65
C ASP A 688 9.97 39.41 -6.46
N ALA A 689 9.75 38.33 -5.72
CA ALA A 689 10.51 38.05 -4.49
C ALA A 689 11.97 37.59 -4.75
N GLY A 690 12.44 37.67 -5.99
CA GLY A 690 13.78 37.28 -6.41
C GLY A 690 14.01 35.77 -6.46
N ASN A 691 15.22 35.35 -6.89
CA ASN A 691 15.56 33.94 -7.04
C ASN A 691 15.92 33.28 -5.71
N ALA A 692 15.38 32.09 -5.43
CA ALA A 692 15.79 31.31 -4.28
C ALA A 692 17.25 30.84 -4.44
N LEU A 693 18.09 31.15 -3.49
CA LEU A 693 19.51 30.72 -3.42
C LEU A 693 19.65 29.39 -2.68
N GLY A 694 18.64 29.01 -1.88
CA GLY A 694 18.72 27.90 -0.98
C GLY A 694 19.67 28.16 0.22
N GLY A 695 19.70 27.19 1.11
CA GLY A 695 20.55 27.27 2.32
C GLY A 695 21.31 25.99 2.56
N THR A 696 22.35 26.07 3.39
CA THR A 696 23.15 24.91 3.79
C THR A 696 22.63 24.24 5.04
N ASN A 697 21.77 24.91 5.80
CA ASN A 697 21.20 24.37 7.03
C ASN A 697 19.69 24.57 7.04
N TYR A 698 18.96 23.53 7.42
CA TYR A 698 17.56 23.65 7.74
C TYR A 698 17.18 22.82 8.96
N TYR A 699 16.18 23.26 9.65
CA TYR A 699 15.49 22.52 10.69
C TYR A 699 14.03 22.94 10.74
N GLY A 700 13.18 22.03 11.15
CA GLY A 700 11.76 22.32 11.28
C GLY A 700 11.01 21.21 11.99
N GLY A 701 9.84 21.58 12.45
CA GLY A 701 8.90 20.68 13.11
C GLY A 701 7.48 20.96 12.67
N SER A 702 6.65 19.94 12.75
CA SER A 702 5.23 19.98 12.43
C SER A 702 4.47 19.20 13.49
N LEU A 703 3.35 19.78 13.93
CA LEU A 703 2.33 19.09 14.73
C LEU A 703 1.06 19.07 13.90
N GLU A 704 0.47 17.91 13.77
CA GLU A 704 -0.75 17.70 13.00
C GLU A 704 -1.71 16.77 13.75
N VAL A 705 -2.99 17.10 13.74
CA VAL A 705 -4.05 16.23 14.24
C VAL A 705 -4.96 15.89 13.06
N GLN A 706 -5.11 14.60 12.80
CA GLN A 706 -6.01 14.08 11.77
C GLN A 706 -7.23 13.45 12.42
N THR A 707 -8.41 13.76 11.90
CA THR A 707 -9.68 13.18 12.36
C THR A 707 -10.56 12.83 11.17
N PRO A 708 -11.32 11.73 11.20
CA PRO A 708 -12.38 11.52 10.24
C PRO A 708 -13.44 12.63 10.36
N ILE A 709 -14.08 12.96 9.24
CA ILE A 709 -15.12 14.00 9.24
C ILE A 709 -16.39 13.36 9.79
N TRP A 710 -16.90 13.88 10.90
CA TRP A 710 -18.11 13.38 11.52
C TRP A 710 -19.33 13.53 10.59
N GLY A 711 -20.15 12.47 10.52
CA GLY A 711 -21.31 12.42 9.63
C GLY A 711 -21.00 12.01 8.19
N ILE A 712 -19.72 11.88 7.83
CA ILE A 712 -19.30 11.34 6.54
C ILE A 712 -18.90 9.85 6.72
N PRO A 713 -19.36 8.96 5.83
CA PRO A 713 -18.96 7.55 5.88
C PRO A 713 -17.45 7.36 5.85
N LYS A 714 -16.94 6.49 6.72
CA LYS A 714 -15.49 6.17 6.78
C LYS A 714 -14.97 5.58 5.46
N ASP A 715 -15.82 4.86 4.73
CA ASP A 715 -15.52 4.22 3.44
C ASP A 715 -15.09 5.24 2.36
N LEU A 716 -15.47 6.51 2.51
CA LEU A 716 -15.03 7.58 1.60
C LEU A 716 -13.58 8.02 1.84
N GLY A 717 -12.96 7.58 2.93
CA GLY A 717 -11.57 7.88 3.22
C GLY A 717 -11.26 9.38 3.41
N LEU A 718 -12.25 10.19 3.83
CA LEU A 718 -12.10 11.63 4.05
C LEU A 718 -11.68 11.91 5.49
N LYS A 719 -10.56 12.62 5.65
CA LYS A 719 -10.03 13.08 6.94
C LYS A 719 -9.84 14.60 6.93
N LEU A 720 -10.14 15.23 8.03
CA LEU A 720 -9.76 16.62 8.30
C LEU A 720 -8.42 16.63 9.04
N ALA A 721 -7.54 17.55 8.68
CA ALA A 721 -6.28 17.79 9.36
C ALA A 721 -6.23 19.23 9.87
N VAL A 722 -5.71 19.43 11.07
CA VAL A 722 -5.32 20.72 11.62
C VAL A 722 -3.84 20.65 11.95
N PHE A 723 -3.07 21.67 11.54
CA PHE A 723 -1.63 21.61 11.68
C PHE A 723 -0.99 22.94 12.06
N ALA A 724 0.19 22.85 12.65
CA ALA A 724 1.08 23.93 12.92
C ALA A 724 2.51 23.53 12.53
N ASP A 725 3.15 24.35 11.72
CA ASP A 725 4.51 24.12 11.23
C ASP A 725 5.43 25.25 11.65
N ALA A 726 6.69 24.92 11.92
CA ALA A 726 7.74 25.90 12.18
C ALA A 726 9.07 25.40 11.61
N GLY A 727 9.87 26.31 11.04
CA GLY A 727 11.15 25.94 10.48
C GLY A 727 12.00 27.11 10.00
N ASN A 728 13.24 26.82 9.72
CA ASN A 728 14.22 27.77 9.19
C ASN A 728 15.07 27.11 8.11
N LEU A 729 15.43 27.88 7.09
CA LEU A 729 16.42 27.55 6.07
C LEU A 729 17.40 28.71 5.99
N SER A 730 18.69 28.46 6.16
CA SER A 730 19.72 29.50 6.28
C SER A 730 21.10 29.03 5.82
N GLY A 731 22.07 29.94 5.83
CA GLY A 731 23.47 29.60 5.65
C GLY A 731 23.93 29.53 4.21
N TYR A 732 23.46 30.41 3.32
CA TYR A 732 23.98 30.49 1.95
C TYR A 732 25.48 30.87 1.95
N LYS A 733 26.30 30.04 1.29
CA LYS A 733 27.76 30.19 1.20
C LYS A 733 28.28 30.34 -0.24
N GLY A 734 27.38 30.55 -1.21
CA GLY A 734 27.75 30.80 -2.60
C GLY A 734 28.29 32.21 -2.84
N THR A 735 28.56 32.53 -4.10
CA THR A 735 29.11 33.85 -4.50
C THR A 735 28.12 34.95 -4.19
N THR A 736 28.55 35.96 -3.48
CA THR A 736 27.83 37.20 -3.19
C THR A 736 28.44 38.42 -3.85
N ASN A 737 29.64 38.28 -4.42
CA ASN A 737 30.38 39.37 -5.04
C ASN A 737 31.03 38.92 -6.36
N LEU A 738 30.72 39.61 -7.44
CA LEU A 738 31.28 39.37 -8.78
C LEU A 738 32.66 39.98 -9.01
N ALA A 739 33.11 40.87 -8.18
CA ALA A 739 34.36 41.58 -8.38
C ALA A 739 35.58 40.64 -8.55
N THR A 740 35.51 39.47 -7.93
CA THR A 740 36.53 38.42 -8.07
C THR A 740 36.38 37.55 -9.31
N TYR A 741 35.21 37.58 -9.97
CA TYR A 741 34.88 36.61 -11.05
C TYR A 741 35.04 37.19 -12.47
N ALA A 742 34.87 38.48 -12.66
CA ALA A 742 34.73 39.07 -14.00
C ALA A 742 35.76 40.17 -14.33
N GLY A 743 36.91 40.17 -13.68
CA GLY A 743 37.97 41.16 -13.99
C GLY A 743 37.63 42.58 -13.55
N PHE A 744 36.74 42.76 -12.61
CA PHE A 744 36.53 44.04 -11.94
C PHE A 744 37.78 44.42 -11.09
N PRO A 745 38.07 45.70 -10.92
CA PRO A 745 39.22 46.13 -10.13
C PRO A 745 39.17 45.57 -8.71
N ALA A 746 40.29 45.06 -8.21
CA ALA A 746 40.41 44.56 -6.85
C ALA A 746 39.95 45.62 -5.85
N GLY A 747 38.98 45.29 -4.95
CA GLY A 747 38.44 46.21 -3.97
C GLY A 747 37.04 46.75 -4.30
N THR A 748 36.45 46.37 -5.41
CA THR A 748 35.05 46.70 -5.70
C THR A 748 34.15 45.93 -4.71
N SER A 749 33.58 46.61 -3.73
CA SER A 749 32.63 45.97 -2.77
C SER A 749 31.19 46.25 -3.18
N CYS A 750 30.33 45.22 -3.03
CA CYS A 750 28.90 45.41 -3.09
C CYS A 750 28.46 46.20 -1.85
N ALA A 751 28.29 47.49 -1.98
CA ALA A 751 27.82 48.32 -0.85
C ALA A 751 26.36 47.88 -0.51
N ALA A 752 26.09 47.74 0.79
CA ALA A 752 24.82 47.36 1.35
C ALA A 752 23.64 48.35 1.07
N SER A 753 23.86 49.36 0.24
CA SER A 753 22.89 50.41 -0.11
C SER A 753 22.39 50.32 -1.54
N ALA A 754 22.18 49.10 -2.04
CA ALA A 754 21.55 48.88 -3.33
C ALA A 754 20.06 49.34 -3.42
N SER A 755 19.56 50.05 -2.42
CA SER A 755 18.19 50.60 -2.42
C SER A 755 17.95 51.74 -3.43
N LYS A 756 18.91 52.06 -4.26
CA LYS A 756 18.75 53.15 -5.26
C LYS A 756 19.55 52.86 -6.56
N ILE A 757 19.27 51.73 -7.20
CA ILE A 757 19.57 51.65 -8.62
C ILE A 757 18.49 52.43 -9.36
N GLY A 758 18.92 53.47 -10.04
CA GLY A 758 18.11 54.56 -10.53
C GLY A 758 16.88 54.24 -11.32
N GLN A 759 15.87 55.03 -11.09
CA GLN A 759 14.70 55.12 -11.95
C GLN A 759 15.16 55.38 -13.39
N VAL A 760 14.59 54.60 -14.30
CA VAL A 760 14.62 54.93 -15.74
C VAL A 760 13.90 56.28 -15.89
N GLY A 761 14.65 57.32 -16.23
CA GLY A 761 14.08 58.62 -16.50
C GLY A 761 13.07 58.49 -17.65
N THR A 762 11.92 59.13 -17.50
CA THR A 762 10.88 59.33 -18.52
C THR A 762 11.44 60.07 -19.71
N ALA A 763 12.10 59.41 -20.61
CA ALA A 763 12.48 59.81 -21.95
C ALA A 763 13.73 59.10 -22.49
N GLY A 764 13.81 57.77 -22.42
CA GLY A 764 14.83 57.04 -23.19
C GLY A 764 16.30 57.35 -22.90
N SER A 765 16.63 58.12 -21.87
CA SER A 765 17.98 58.37 -21.45
C SER A 765 18.39 57.36 -20.39
N LEU A 766 19.25 56.45 -20.76
CA LEU A 766 19.92 55.54 -19.79
C LEU A 766 20.76 56.42 -18.86
N VAL A 767 20.34 56.51 -17.59
CA VAL A 767 21.19 57.08 -16.57
C VAL A 767 22.30 56.06 -16.28
N THR A 768 23.50 56.38 -16.77
CA THR A 768 24.73 55.62 -16.48
C THR A 768 25.01 55.67 -15.00
N GLN A 769 24.59 54.64 -14.28
CA GLN A 769 25.09 54.41 -12.90
C GLN A 769 26.36 53.56 -12.93
N PRO A 770 27.28 53.77 -12.01
CA PRO A 770 28.55 52.99 -12.01
C PRO A 770 28.25 51.48 -11.88
N VAL A 771 28.94 50.73 -12.65
CA VAL A 771 28.91 49.28 -12.84
C VAL A 771 29.06 48.46 -11.54
N THR A 772 29.38 49.11 -10.46
CA THR A 772 29.74 48.51 -9.18
C THR A 772 28.59 47.71 -8.52
N GLN A 773 27.34 47.86 -8.97
CA GLN A 773 26.19 47.23 -8.33
C GLN A 773 25.57 46.09 -9.17
N ALA A 774 25.80 46.11 -10.46
CA ALA A 774 25.19 45.09 -11.37
C ALA A 774 25.79 43.68 -11.21
N GLY A 775 26.87 43.55 -10.49
CA GLY A 775 27.59 42.30 -10.29
C GLY A 775 27.50 41.70 -8.90
N CYS A 776 26.50 42.07 -8.14
CA CYS A 776 26.32 41.61 -6.76
C CYS A 776 25.06 40.82 -6.59
N VAL A 777 25.13 39.81 -5.74
CA VAL A 777 23.95 39.10 -5.23
C VAL A 777 23.50 39.85 -3.99
N ASP A 778 22.36 40.50 -4.04
CA ASP A 778 21.72 41.09 -2.85
C ASP A 778 20.97 40.02 -2.09
N LYS A 779 21.63 39.43 -1.11
CA LYS A 779 21.10 38.33 -0.33
C LYS A 779 20.19 38.82 0.80
N GLN A 780 18.93 38.43 0.74
CA GLN A 780 17.96 38.61 1.81
C GLN A 780 17.40 37.27 2.31
N GLY A 781 16.78 37.28 3.47
CA GLY A 781 16.13 36.09 4.06
C GLY A 781 17.08 35.13 4.80
N ASP A 782 18.38 35.37 4.80
CA ASP A 782 19.39 34.55 5.53
C ASP A 782 19.59 35.07 6.97
N ASN A 783 18.55 35.04 7.75
CA ASN A 783 18.48 35.75 9.04
C ASN A 783 18.13 34.88 10.24
N GLY A 784 18.28 33.61 10.23
CA GLY A 784 17.95 32.72 11.35
C GLY A 784 16.50 32.80 11.87
N LEU A 785 15.62 33.57 11.23
CA LEU A 785 14.22 33.73 11.61
C LEU A 785 13.48 32.38 11.45
N ILE A 786 12.81 31.96 12.49
CA ILE A 786 11.91 30.81 12.44
C ILE A 786 10.61 31.24 11.77
N ARG A 787 10.35 30.70 10.57
CA ARG A 787 9.07 30.84 9.88
C ARG A 787 8.09 29.88 10.49
N SER A 788 6.85 30.31 10.62
CA SER A 788 5.81 29.45 11.16
C SER A 788 4.47 29.67 10.46
N SER A 789 3.64 28.64 10.47
CA SER A 789 2.30 28.66 9.93
C SER A 789 1.34 27.80 10.73
N VAL A 790 0.06 28.13 10.63
CA VAL A 790 -1.05 27.28 11.08
C VAL A 790 -2.03 27.09 9.94
N GLY A 791 -2.71 25.95 9.90
CA GLY A 791 -3.61 25.69 8.80
C GLY A 791 -4.51 24.48 9.01
N VAL A 792 -5.36 24.29 8.02
CA VAL A 792 -6.28 23.17 7.91
C VAL A 792 -6.04 22.41 6.62
N GLY A 793 -6.31 21.13 6.65
CA GLY A 793 -6.16 20.25 5.49
C GLY A 793 -7.36 19.31 5.35
N LEU A 794 -7.70 19.00 4.11
CA LEU A 794 -8.62 17.95 3.74
C LEU A 794 -7.81 16.85 3.06
N ILE A 795 -7.88 15.64 3.58
CA ILE A 795 -7.19 14.47 3.05
C ILE A 795 -8.26 13.51 2.54
N TRP A 796 -8.10 13.03 1.33
CA TRP A 796 -8.99 12.05 0.73
C TRP A 796 -8.20 10.85 0.21
N ALA A 797 -8.42 9.67 0.78
CA ALA A 797 -7.91 8.41 0.27
C ALA A 797 -8.72 7.99 -0.96
N SER A 798 -8.48 8.65 -2.11
CA SER A 798 -9.22 8.39 -3.33
C SER A 798 -8.77 7.08 -4.01
N PRO A 799 -9.62 6.48 -4.86
CA PRO A 799 -9.22 5.31 -5.67
C PRO A 799 -8.02 5.56 -6.61
N MET A 800 -7.76 6.84 -6.93
CA MET A 800 -6.64 7.28 -7.78
C MET A 800 -5.39 7.68 -6.99
N GLY A 801 -5.36 7.38 -5.68
CA GLY A 801 -4.30 7.77 -4.77
C GLY A 801 -4.72 8.87 -3.79
N PRO A 802 -3.89 9.18 -2.80
CA PRO A 802 -4.21 10.19 -1.79
C PRO A 802 -4.26 11.58 -2.41
N ILE A 803 -5.30 12.32 -2.07
CA ILE A 803 -5.48 13.72 -2.46
C ILE A 803 -5.44 14.55 -1.20
N ARG A 804 -4.67 15.64 -1.22
CA ARG A 804 -4.54 16.54 -0.08
C ARG A 804 -4.70 17.99 -0.50
N PHE A 805 -5.59 18.69 0.17
CA PHE A 805 -5.80 20.15 0.09
C PHE A 805 -5.33 20.74 1.41
N ASN A 806 -4.46 21.75 1.37
CA ASN A 806 -4.07 22.49 2.57
C ASN A 806 -4.35 23.99 2.35
N TYR A 807 -4.82 24.63 3.39
CA TYR A 807 -4.91 26.08 3.46
C TYR A 807 -4.17 26.53 4.74
N ALA A 808 -3.12 27.30 4.58
CA ALA A 808 -2.21 27.67 5.66
C ALA A 808 -1.96 29.17 5.70
N PHE A 809 -1.90 29.69 6.90
CA PHE A 809 -1.59 31.09 7.18
C PHE A 809 -0.19 31.19 7.80
N ALA A 810 0.70 31.94 7.17
CA ALA A 810 2.00 32.24 7.74
C ALA A 810 1.84 33.16 8.96
N THR A 811 2.28 32.68 10.12
CA THR A 811 2.24 33.45 11.39
C THR A 811 3.54 34.19 11.64
N SER A 812 4.67 33.68 11.09
CA SER A 812 5.97 34.32 11.10
C SER A 812 6.62 34.20 9.73
N LYS A 813 7.05 35.31 9.15
CA LYS A 813 7.66 35.38 7.81
C LYS A 813 8.65 36.52 7.69
N SER A 814 9.60 36.41 6.78
CA SER A 814 10.48 37.51 6.33
C SER A 814 9.84 38.28 5.18
N SER A 815 10.27 39.48 4.92
CA SER A 815 9.83 40.29 3.77
C SER A 815 10.24 39.69 2.42
N ALA A 816 11.30 38.86 2.40
CA ALA A 816 11.76 38.19 1.21
C ALA A 816 11.10 36.82 0.98
N ASP A 817 10.26 36.35 1.90
CA ASP A 817 9.61 35.04 1.78
C ASP A 817 8.44 35.10 0.78
N VAL A 818 8.24 34.03 0.03
CA VAL A 818 7.14 33.88 -0.92
C VAL A 818 6.07 32.96 -0.35
N LEU A 819 4.86 33.47 -0.28
CA LEU A 819 3.72 32.77 0.29
C LEU A 819 2.92 32.02 -0.79
N GLN A 820 2.43 30.85 -0.42
CA GLN A 820 1.42 30.09 -1.15
C GLN A 820 0.47 29.48 -0.12
N GLN A 821 -0.59 30.22 0.22
CA GLN A 821 -1.53 29.82 1.26
C GLN A 821 -2.28 28.55 0.93
N PHE A 822 -2.69 28.40 -0.32
CA PHE A 822 -3.37 27.21 -0.80
C PHE A 822 -2.37 26.28 -1.49
N SER A 823 -2.34 25.02 -1.07
CA SER A 823 -1.60 23.96 -1.76
C SER A 823 -2.50 22.76 -2.01
N PHE A 824 -2.37 22.22 -3.19
CA PHE A 824 -3.06 21.01 -3.63
C PHE A 824 -2.02 20.00 -4.11
N SER A 825 -2.20 18.76 -3.70
CA SER A 825 -1.46 17.63 -4.26
C SER A 825 -2.40 16.43 -4.34
N GLY A 826 -2.35 15.70 -5.43
CA GLY A 826 -3.22 14.54 -5.63
C GLY A 826 -2.66 13.59 -6.67
N GLY A 827 -2.97 12.33 -6.52
CA GLY A 827 -2.47 11.25 -7.35
C GLY A 827 -1.48 10.36 -6.61
N THR A 828 -0.92 9.40 -7.28
CA THR A 828 0.19 8.61 -6.76
C THR A 828 1.40 9.52 -6.61
N SER A 829 1.89 9.69 -5.36
CA SER A 829 3.10 10.47 -5.10
C SER A 829 4.29 9.81 -5.79
N PHE A 830 4.99 10.57 -6.59
CA PHE A 830 6.21 10.17 -7.29
C PHE A 830 7.45 10.43 -6.46
#